data_a9a7cb52453cf528845d89bb5dfa5420
#
_entry.id   a9a7cb52453cf528845d89bb5dfa5420
#
_cell.length_a   1.000
_cell.length_b   1.000
_cell.length_c   1.000
_cell.angle_alpha   90.00
_cell.angle_beta   90.00
_cell.angle_gamma   90.00
#
_symmetry.space_group_name_H-M   'P 1'
#
loop_
_entity.id
_entity.type
_entity.pdbx_description
1 polymer ?
#
loop_
_entity_poly.entity_id
_entity_poly.type
_entity_poly.pdbx_seq_one_letter_code
_entity_poly.pdbx_strand_id
1 'polypeptide(L)'
;MKKTKIMDVDFKDLIEKISTDDIVLPDFQRGFVWRQKENQAALLASVLTKLPIGTILLLEIDPKSYACKKIGLCNSRPEIEEKRTSVNALLDGQQRVTVLTAFFSNKLEELANGDKFVSPSLGRRYFIKVPKFSLKEDDKDLFGWKILIAPKEIREKQCPKNYSTNEMKEHIFCIEGEKYKKILHGDIGNVNQDELLGLCTEHKIDEDGYLIPLYYLFGASKNQKKYLERFEAVLQRIGERYVNEILDFLKKEEDSETLSKYIKECFDEPGKSSEIEADEQENLRRISEDLISDLQDGTEQIKDEESELFERVKKTLSGRVDSWKRDVSGFLISCIEEMELYKIEIEQSDVIRAIDIYENLNLGGKALDVFDLLLARAAMKPEEGNLLENIKNYIFADHKEEYSTFVANCIDAQSNAYEEFVKDKIRYSASEQMESWDEKENQMVPIYCTTLMSTTGVLNYFAKVENEQLEIDFYDERKKESFTNQVTKSEYLLKEIPVERISVLVTKAVKGLDRACLFLQLRCGLRKVTEVAYKLMLVVLSTIFTEDSFFNNKRIVGYIEAWYWSVILSGGFDRKQNQAFQESMKSLLSIISKEMNHEEEKKLDYIVHLTDRVFCNKEFADEEILLMENKYVKPEDTVGRTICQFYLSRTYMDILQGVSSKNYKPGIISVFSEENRKEGLQRHHIMPKRSLDAVQDNAQENGDKYDSPLNWLMISAKANQLISNNELSYYIAHCNNSTLVKIGNVESKDVEGNNGIDNFLRKRFKGVCADLYHVFCDNLPGCNIKEFYEKAKMKDEGES
;
A
#
# COMPACT_ATOMS: atom_id res chain seq x y z
N MET A 1 30.96 21.78 18.65
CA MET A 1 30.19 20.84 17.79
C MET A 1 31.11 19.71 17.39
N LYS A 2 30.87 18.48 17.87
CA LYS A 2 31.59 17.31 17.35
C LYS A 2 31.16 17.08 15.89
N LYS A 3 32.13 16.83 15.01
CA LYS A 3 31.85 16.52 13.60
C LYS A 3 31.19 15.14 13.53
N THR A 4 30.03 15.05 12.90
CA THR A 4 29.39 13.77 12.52
C THR A 4 30.41 13.01 11.65
N LYS A 5 30.74 11.78 12.03
CA LYS A 5 31.65 10.92 11.25
C LYS A 5 30.83 9.93 10.45
N ILE A 6 31.10 9.84 9.16
CA ILE A 6 30.65 8.74 8.31
C ILE A 6 31.71 7.67 8.42
N MET A 7 31.31 6.44 8.71
CA MET A 7 32.20 5.27 8.91
C MET A 7 31.71 4.13 8.04
N ASP A 8 32.63 3.30 7.57
CA ASP A 8 32.30 2.05 6.89
C ASP A 8 31.62 1.10 7.87
N VAL A 9 30.71 0.28 7.36
CA VAL A 9 30.04 -0.78 8.12
C VAL A 9 30.66 -2.12 7.77
N ASP A 10 31.26 -2.77 8.75
CA ASP A 10 31.49 -4.22 8.65
C ASP A 10 30.14 -4.93 8.75
N PHE A 11 29.75 -5.60 7.68
CA PHE A 11 28.45 -6.28 7.63
C PHE A 11 28.34 -7.42 8.64
N LYS A 12 29.45 -8.07 8.98
CA LYS A 12 29.49 -9.11 10.00
C LYS A 12 29.22 -8.55 11.40
N ASP A 13 29.87 -7.42 11.73
CA ASP A 13 29.63 -6.69 12.98
C ASP A 13 28.18 -6.20 13.05
N LEU A 14 27.62 -5.71 11.94
CA LEU A 14 26.22 -5.27 11.88
C LEU A 14 25.24 -6.41 12.18
N ILE A 15 25.40 -7.57 11.54
CA ILE A 15 24.53 -8.74 11.80
C ILE A 15 24.67 -9.23 13.23
N GLU A 16 25.90 -9.29 13.77
CA GLU A 16 26.13 -9.70 15.16
C GLU A 16 25.43 -8.75 16.13
N LYS A 17 25.57 -7.44 15.96
CA LYS A 17 24.89 -6.43 16.76
C LYS A 17 23.37 -6.48 16.67
N ILE A 18 22.81 -6.82 15.51
CA ILE A 18 21.37 -7.04 15.36
C ILE A 18 20.93 -8.32 16.07
N SER A 19 21.73 -9.38 16.01
CA SER A 19 21.40 -10.66 16.62
C SER A 19 21.48 -10.64 18.17
N THR A 20 22.30 -9.75 18.71
CA THR A 20 22.47 -9.51 20.15
C THR A 20 21.59 -8.39 20.69
N ASP A 21 20.69 -7.87 19.90
CA ASP A 21 19.84 -6.72 20.23
C ASP A 21 20.63 -5.43 20.61
N ASP A 22 21.89 -5.29 20.11
CA ASP A 22 22.67 -4.06 20.21
C ASP A 22 22.18 -2.98 19.27
N ILE A 23 21.59 -3.41 18.13
CA ILE A 23 20.90 -2.55 17.17
C ILE A 23 19.44 -2.98 17.13
N VAL A 24 18.57 -2.06 17.47
CA VAL A 24 17.13 -2.26 17.57
C VAL A 24 16.36 -1.30 16.68
N LEU A 25 15.10 -1.59 16.42
CA LEU A 25 14.21 -0.73 15.67
C LEU A 25 13.27 0.00 16.62
N PRO A 26 13.28 1.34 16.69
CA PRO A 26 12.31 2.08 17.49
C PRO A 26 10.87 1.81 17.01
N ASP A 27 9.93 1.76 17.95
CA ASP A 27 8.53 1.44 17.65
C ASP A 27 7.84 2.47 16.73
N PHE A 28 8.32 3.70 16.70
CA PHE A 28 7.82 4.74 15.82
C PHE A 28 8.24 4.58 14.35
N GLN A 29 9.19 3.69 14.05
CA GLN A 29 9.59 3.44 12.67
C GLN A 29 8.42 2.81 11.89
N ARG A 30 8.19 3.34 10.68
CA ARG A 30 7.18 2.81 9.76
C ARG A 30 7.39 1.32 9.53
N GLY A 31 6.32 0.63 9.17
CA GLY A 31 6.36 -0.79 8.84
C GLY A 31 7.28 -1.10 7.66
N PHE A 32 7.59 -2.38 7.48
CA PHE A 32 8.36 -2.86 6.35
C PHE A 32 7.56 -2.71 5.04
N VAL A 33 8.09 -1.93 4.07
CA VAL A 33 7.40 -1.58 2.81
C VAL A 33 8.05 -2.19 1.55
N TRP A 34 9.25 -2.75 1.62
CA TRP A 34 9.92 -3.40 0.48
C TRP A 34 9.40 -4.83 0.24
N ARG A 35 8.10 -4.95 0.05
CA ARG A 35 7.41 -6.24 -0.15
C ARG A 35 7.55 -6.79 -1.56
N GLN A 36 7.82 -5.93 -2.54
CA GLN A 36 8.01 -6.34 -3.95
C GLN A 36 9.35 -7.04 -4.13
N LYS A 37 9.36 -8.14 -4.90
CA LYS A 37 10.59 -8.90 -5.18
C LYS A 37 11.62 -8.07 -5.94
N GLU A 38 11.16 -7.15 -6.77
CA GLU A 38 12.01 -6.27 -7.59
C GLU A 38 12.89 -5.36 -6.74
N ASN A 39 12.37 -4.81 -5.64
CA ASN A 39 13.13 -3.96 -4.72
C ASN A 39 14.20 -4.77 -3.97
N GLN A 40 13.84 -5.98 -3.53
CA GLN A 40 14.76 -6.87 -2.82
C GLN A 40 15.86 -7.40 -3.79
N ALA A 41 15.46 -7.81 -5.00
CA ALA A 41 16.42 -8.25 -6.02
C ALA A 41 17.34 -7.11 -6.47
N ALA A 42 16.85 -5.87 -6.54
CA ALA A 42 17.67 -4.70 -6.86
C ALA A 42 18.74 -4.44 -5.79
N LEU A 43 18.40 -4.58 -4.51
CA LEU A 43 19.38 -4.46 -3.43
C LEU A 43 20.43 -5.55 -3.52
N LEU A 44 20.02 -6.81 -3.72
CA LEU A 44 20.95 -7.93 -3.87
C LEU A 44 21.85 -7.76 -5.09
N ALA A 45 21.30 -7.28 -6.22
CA ALA A 45 22.09 -6.98 -7.40
C ALA A 45 23.13 -5.88 -7.13
N SER A 46 22.78 -4.85 -6.36
CA SER A 46 23.74 -3.80 -5.97
C SER A 46 24.87 -4.36 -5.10
N VAL A 47 24.55 -5.26 -4.15
CA VAL A 47 25.58 -5.96 -3.36
C VAL A 47 26.49 -6.79 -4.25
N LEU A 48 25.93 -7.60 -5.14
CA LEU A 48 26.69 -8.48 -6.03
C LEU A 48 27.57 -7.70 -7.03
N THR A 49 27.14 -6.51 -7.45
CA THR A 49 27.92 -5.63 -8.35
C THR A 49 28.84 -4.67 -7.60
N LYS A 50 28.92 -4.80 -6.26
CA LYS A 50 29.73 -3.95 -5.38
C LYS A 50 29.44 -2.45 -5.53
N LEU A 51 28.18 -2.10 -5.75
CA LEU A 51 27.75 -0.69 -5.75
C LEU A 51 27.42 -0.22 -4.33
N PRO A 52 27.67 1.07 -4.04
CA PRO A 52 27.27 1.64 -2.75
C PRO A 52 25.79 1.48 -2.49
N ILE A 53 25.42 0.85 -1.38
CA ILE A 53 24.03 0.61 -0.97
C ILE A 53 23.48 1.68 -0.04
N GLY A 54 24.29 2.71 0.25
CA GLY A 54 23.87 3.91 0.95
C GLY A 54 24.33 3.96 2.42
N THR A 55 23.65 4.79 3.19
CA THR A 55 24.01 5.09 4.59
C THR A 55 22.92 4.62 5.54
N ILE A 56 23.30 4.14 6.73
CA ILE A 56 22.40 3.92 7.86
C ILE A 56 22.61 4.99 8.92
N LEU A 57 21.54 5.35 9.62
CA LEU A 57 21.57 6.30 10.72
C LEU A 57 21.26 5.58 12.02
N LEU A 58 22.21 5.61 12.95
CA LEU A 58 22.09 5.01 14.27
C LEU A 58 22.08 6.11 15.34
N LEU A 59 21.16 6.03 16.27
CA LEU A 59 21.08 6.86 17.47
C LEU A 59 21.31 6.00 18.69
N GLU A 60 22.29 6.36 19.51
CA GLU A 60 22.45 5.76 20.82
C GLU A 60 21.29 6.17 21.72
N ILE A 61 20.60 5.21 22.31
CA ILE A 61 19.42 5.42 23.17
C ILE A 61 19.56 4.62 24.46
N ASP A 62 18.93 5.11 25.53
CA ASP A 62 18.65 4.30 26.71
C ASP A 62 17.48 3.37 26.38
N PRO A 63 17.67 2.04 26.45
CA PRO A 63 16.62 1.07 26.13
C PRO A 63 15.39 1.15 27.04
N LYS A 64 15.50 1.78 28.20
CA LYS A 64 14.38 2.03 29.12
C LYS A 64 13.55 3.25 28.75
N SER A 65 14.10 4.11 27.90
CA SER A 65 13.47 5.36 27.48
C SER A 65 12.71 5.25 26.14
N TYR A 66 12.84 4.13 25.42
CA TYR A 66 12.23 3.95 24.10
C TYR A 66 11.67 2.54 23.94
N ALA A 67 10.42 2.45 23.50
CA ALA A 67 9.87 1.19 23.06
C ALA A 67 10.56 0.74 21.76
N CYS A 68 11.11 -0.46 21.76
CA CYS A 68 11.87 -1.02 20.66
C CYS A 68 11.38 -2.42 20.28
N LYS A 69 11.63 -2.79 19.02
CA LYS A 69 11.33 -4.10 18.46
C LYS A 69 12.53 -4.67 17.72
N LYS A 70 12.57 -5.99 17.58
CA LYS A 70 13.59 -6.67 16.77
C LYS A 70 13.43 -6.36 15.30
N ILE A 71 14.54 -6.20 14.60
CA ILE A 71 14.54 -5.89 13.16
C ILE A 71 13.97 -7.08 12.38
N GLY A 72 12.94 -6.83 11.56
CA GLY A 72 12.33 -7.80 10.65
C GLY A 72 11.35 -8.79 11.27
N LEU A 73 11.13 -8.76 12.60
CA LEU A 73 10.24 -9.69 13.31
C LEU A 73 8.95 -8.99 13.78
N CYS A 74 7.83 -9.72 13.74
CA CYS A 74 6.56 -9.26 14.29
C CYS A 74 6.56 -9.43 15.82
N ASN A 75 6.10 -8.39 16.55
CA ASN A 75 5.79 -8.43 17.97
C ASN A 75 6.90 -8.98 18.88
N SER A 76 8.12 -9.08 18.39
CA SER A 76 9.28 -9.49 19.15
C SER A 76 9.95 -8.29 19.80
N ARG A 77 9.94 -8.25 21.14
CA ARG A 77 10.72 -7.27 21.89
C ARG A 77 12.16 -7.75 22.03
N PRO A 78 13.14 -6.82 21.98
CA PRO A 78 14.53 -7.16 22.21
C PRO A 78 14.75 -7.67 23.64
N GLU A 79 15.62 -8.66 23.78
CA GLU A 79 16.05 -9.20 25.08
C GLU A 79 17.25 -8.41 25.57
N ILE A 80 16.99 -7.21 26.10
CA ILE A 80 18.06 -6.33 26.59
C ILE A 80 18.32 -6.63 28.06
N GLU A 81 19.56 -6.97 28.39
CA GLU A 81 19.97 -7.21 29.78
C GLU A 81 19.70 -5.97 30.66
N GLU A 82 19.17 -6.14 31.85
CA GLU A 82 18.83 -5.04 32.78
C GLU A 82 20.02 -4.10 33.12
N LYS A 83 21.25 -4.59 32.96
CA LYS A 83 22.48 -3.83 33.21
C LYS A 83 22.95 -2.99 31.99
N ARG A 84 22.33 -3.18 30.84
CA ARG A 84 22.72 -2.46 29.62
C ARG A 84 22.22 -1.03 29.68
N THR A 85 23.14 -0.07 29.55
CA THR A 85 22.84 1.37 29.68
C THR A 85 22.51 2.03 28.34
N SER A 86 22.93 1.45 27.22
CA SER A 86 22.65 2.00 25.88
C SER A 86 22.58 0.92 24.81
N VAL A 87 21.75 1.17 23.79
CA VAL A 87 21.66 0.43 22.54
C VAL A 87 21.55 1.40 21.36
N ASN A 88 21.79 0.91 20.15
CA ASN A 88 21.68 1.72 18.95
C ASN A 88 20.31 1.57 18.30
N ALA A 89 19.55 2.63 18.21
CA ALA A 89 18.29 2.68 17.48
C ALA A 89 18.57 2.96 15.99
N LEU A 90 18.09 2.10 15.10
CA LEU A 90 18.19 2.29 13.65
C LEU A 90 17.13 3.28 13.20
N LEU A 91 17.52 4.52 12.89
CA LEU A 91 16.63 5.59 12.45
C LEU A 91 16.44 5.61 10.94
N ASP A 92 17.49 5.42 10.15
CA ASP A 92 17.40 5.31 8.69
C ASP A 92 18.12 4.07 8.17
N GLY A 93 17.72 3.61 6.98
CA GLY A 93 18.23 2.38 6.38
C GLY A 93 17.47 1.11 6.80
N GLN A 94 16.36 1.24 7.54
CA GLN A 94 15.56 0.13 8.04
C GLN A 94 15.25 -0.92 6.95
N GLN A 95 14.74 -0.50 5.80
CA GLN A 95 14.32 -1.42 4.74
C GLN A 95 15.49 -2.26 4.23
N ARG A 96 16.62 -1.61 3.98
CA ARG A 96 17.86 -2.25 3.52
C ARG A 96 18.39 -3.22 4.55
N VAL A 97 18.58 -2.76 5.79
CA VAL A 97 19.08 -3.60 6.88
C VAL A 97 18.17 -4.77 7.15
N THR A 98 16.84 -4.57 7.15
CA THR A 98 15.87 -5.65 7.34
C THR A 98 15.99 -6.73 6.27
N VAL A 99 16.10 -6.35 4.99
CA VAL A 99 16.25 -7.32 3.88
C VAL A 99 17.60 -8.03 3.98
N LEU A 100 18.69 -7.29 4.15
CA LEU A 100 20.03 -7.87 4.22
C LEU A 100 20.18 -8.84 5.40
N THR A 101 19.66 -8.46 6.56
CA THR A 101 19.69 -9.31 7.76
C THR A 101 18.81 -10.55 7.59
N ALA A 102 17.56 -10.39 7.14
CA ALA A 102 16.65 -11.52 6.94
C ALA A 102 17.21 -12.53 5.94
N PHE A 103 17.90 -12.04 4.93
CA PHE A 103 18.44 -12.83 3.84
C PHE A 103 19.80 -13.44 4.17
N PHE A 104 20.83 -12.62 4.42
CA PHE A 104 22.20 -13.14 4.59
C PHE A 104 22.46 -13.82 5.95
N SER A 105 21.70 -13.50 7.00
CA SER A 105 21.75 -14.29 8.25
C SER A 105 20.89 -15.56 8.20
N ASN A 106 20.30 -15.86 7.06
CA ASN A 106 19.38 -16.99 6.86
C ASN A 106 18.27 -17.08 7.93
N LYS A 107 17.73 -15.92 8.31
CA LYS A 107 16.80 -15.81 9.42
C LYS A 107 15.58 -16.74 9.33
N LEU A 108 15.18 -17.12 8.09
CA LEU A 108 14.08 -18.07 7.90
C LEU A 108 14.35 -19.44 8.54
N GLU A 109 15.59 -19.93 8.49
CA GLU A 109 15.97 -21.20 9.13
C GLU A 109 16.24 -21.05 10.64
N GLU A 110 16.37 -19.82 11.13
CA GLU A 110 16.68 -19.52 12.52
C GLU A 110 15.47 -19.02 13.32
N LEU A 111 14.30 -18.86 12.70
CA LEU A 111 13.09 -18.44 13.40
C LEU A 111 12.76 -19.42 14.54
N ALA A 112 12.70 -18.90 15.77
CA ALA A 112 12.22 -19.68 16.90
C ALA A 112 10.73 -20.02 16.74
N ASN A 113 10.26 -21.07 17.42
CA ASN A 113 8.85 -21.44 17.43
C ASN A 113 8.01 -20.28 17.97
N GLY A 114 7.18 -19.70 17.13
CA GLY A 114 6.32 -18.56 17.45
C GLY A 114 6.73 -17.23 16.81
N ASP A 115 7.99 -17.08 16.41
CA ASP A 115 8.45 -15.88 15.70
C ASP A 115 7.92 -15.85 14.27
N LYS A 116 7.52 -14.67 13.83
CA LYS A 116 7.07 -14.42 12.44
C LYS A 116 7.76 -13.19 11.88
N PHE A 117 8.07 -13.22 10.59
CA PHE A 117 8.50 -12.03 9.89
C PHE A 117 7.40 -10.96 9.89
N VAL A 118 7.80 -9.69 9.94
CA VAL A 118 6.92 -8.53 9.77
C VAL A 118 6.26 -8.51 8.38
N SER A 119 6.82 -9.21 7.42
CA SER A 119 6.24 -9.46 6.10
C SER A 119 6.61 -10.83 5.59
N PRO A 120 5.68 -11.63 5.02
CA PRO A 120 6.00 -12.90 4.37
C PRO A 120 7.08 -12.79 3.30
N SER A 121 7.22 -11.62 2.66
CA SER A 121 8.23 -11.37 1.64
C SER A 121 9.68 -11.46 2.12
N LEU A 122 9.94 -11.35 3.43
CA LEU A 122 11.26 -11.57 4.03
C LEU A 122 11.65 -13.06 4.09
N GLY A 123 10.69 -13.95 3.91
CA GLY A 123 10.93 -15.40 3.79
C GLY A 123 11.35 -15.86 2.40
N ARG A 124 11.42 -14.96 1.42
CA ARG A 124 11.86 -15.28 0.06
C ARG A 124 13.28 -15.81 0.05
N ARG A 125 13.55 -16.73 -0.90
CA ARG A 125 14.86 -17.30 -1.13
C ARG A 125 15.37 -16.84 -2.49
N TYR A 126 16.55 -16.28 -2.48
CA TYR A 126 17.22 -15.77 -3.69
C TYR A 126 18.42 -16.64 -4.04
N PHE A 127 18.55 -16.88 -5.33
CA PHE A 127 19.58 -17.70 -5.93
C PHE A 127 20.22 -16.93 -7.07
N ILE A 128 21.48 -17.22 -7.38
CA ILE A 128 22.02 -16.92 -8.71
C ILE A 128 21.65 -18.09 -9.62
N LYS A 129 20.99 -17.78 -10.71
CA LYS A 129 20.74 -18.71 -11.80
C LYS A 129 21.98 -18.76 -12.68
N VAL A 130 22.59 -19.91 -12.78
CA VAL A 130 23.75 -20.17 -13.63
C VAL A 130 23.33 -21.04 -14.81
N PRO A 131 23.78 -20.75 -16.05
CA PRO A 131 23.34 -21.48 -17.23
C PRO A 131 23.79 -22.95 -17.19
N LYS A 132 23.05 -23.82 -17.85
CA LYS A 132 23.51 -25.18 -18.23
C LYS A 132 24.64 -25.08 -19.21
N PHE A 133 25.35 -26.19 -19.37
CA PHE A 133 26.28 -26.31 -20.46
C PHE A 133 25.59 -26.12 -21.82
N SER A 134 26.10 -25.20 -22.62
CA SER A 134 25.61 -24.90 -23.97
C SER A 134 26.74 -24.27 -24.80
N LEU A 135 26.85 -24.68 -26.04
CA LEU A 135 27.79 -24.08 -27.01
C LEU A 135 27.29 -22.79 -27.65
N LYS A 136 26.10 -22.32 -27.33
CA LYS A 136 25.64 -21.05 -27.85
C LYS A 136 26.53 -19.94 -27.32
N GLU A 137 26.97 -19.07 -28.23
CA GLU A 137 27.83 -17.92 -27.97
C GLU A 137 27.06 -16.82 -27.17
N ASP A 138 26.59 -17.15 -25.99
CA ASP A 138 26.11 -16.13 -25.09
C ASP A 138 27.29 -15.61 -24.27
N ASP A 139 27.66 -14.35 -24.50
CA ASP A 139 28.92 -13.75 -24.05
C ASP A 139 29.07 -13.61 -22.54
N LYS A 140 28.03 -13.86 -21.77
CA LYS A 140 28.01 -13.63 -20.31
C LYS A 140 27.60 -14.90 -19.56
N ASP A 141 28.57 -15.81 -19.39
CA ASP A 141 28.42 -17.01 -18.57
C ASP A 141 28.75 -16.70 -17.10
N LEU A 142 27.85 -16.01 -16.40
CA LEU A 142 28.06 -15.66 -14.99
C LEU A 142 28.09 -16.93 -14.13
N PHE A 143 29.28 -17.35 -13.72
CA PHE A 143 29.57 -18.53 -12.89
C PHE A 143 29.16 -19.89 -13.48
N GLY A 144 28.91 -19.94 -14.77
CA GLY A 144 28.62 -21.20 -15.45
C GLY A 144 29.84 -22.04 -15.73
N TRP A 145 29.69 -22.98 -16.67
CA TRP A 145 30.69 -23.96 -17.01
C TRP A 145 31.99 -23.37 -17.62
N LYS A 146 31.90 -22.18 -18.24
CA LYS A 146 33.08 -21.52 -18.86
C LYS A 146 34.16 -21.23 -17.82
N ILE A 147 33.81 -20.87 -16.58
CA ILE A 147 34.79 -20.68 -15.51
C ILE A 147 35.49 -22.01 -15.13
N LEU A 148 34.78 -23.12 -15.20
CA LEU A 148 35.38 -24.46 -14.89
C LEU A 148 36.54 -24.79 -15.78
N ILE A 149 36.53 -24.36 -17.04
CA ILE A 149 37.57 -24.62 -18.02
C ILE A 149 38.37 -23.37 -18.43
N ALA A 150 37.91 -22.18 -18.04
CA ALA A 150 38.39 -20.93 -18.57
C ALA A 150 39.64 -20.40 -17.85
N PRO A 151 40.52 -19.68 -18.57
CA PRO A 151 41.62 -18.96 -17.99
C PRO A 151 41.21 -17.79 -17.08
N LYS A 152 42.15 -17.32 -16.29
CA LYS A 152 41.97 -16.16 -15.35
C LYS A 152 41.35 -14.94 -16.00
N GLU A 153 41.73 -14.60 -17.24
CA GLU A 153 41.18 -13.46 -17.97
C GLU A 153 39.65 -13.55 -18.17
N ILE A 154 39.11 -14.73 -18.44
CA ILE A 154 37.68 -14.95 -18.57
C ILE A 154 37.01 -14.86 -17.21
N ARG A 155 37.63 -15.39 -16.14
CA ARG A 155 37.15 -15.28 -14.77
C ARG A 155 37.03 -13.82 -14.33
N GLU A 156 37.99 -12.97 -14.69
CA GLU A 156 37.92 -11.52 -14.41
C GLU A 156 36.78 -10.85 -15.18
N LYS A 157 36.52 -11.22 -16.44
CA LYS A 157 35.38 -10.70 -17.23
C LYS A 157 34.02 -11.10 -16.65
N GLN A 158 33.92 -12.26 -16.04
CA GLN A 158 32.72 -12.75 -15.38
C GLN A 158 32.53 -12.20 -13.94
N CYS A 159 33.40 -11.32 -13.48
CA CYS A 159 33.25 -10.69 -12.16
C CYS A 159 31.94 -9.90 -12.06
N PRO A 160 31.15 -10.08 -11.00
CA PRO A 160 29.86 -9.40 -10.82
C PRO A 160 29.93 -7.88 -10.98
N LYS A 161 31.02 -7.24 -10.58
CA LYS A 161 31.24 -5.79 -10.74
C LYS A 161 31.21 -5.30 -12.20
N ASN A 162 31.40 -6.19 -13.17
CA ASN A 162 31.35 -5.87 -14.60
C ASN A 162 29.93 -5.89 -15.19
N TYR A 163 28.94 -6.25 -14.37
CA TYR A 163 27.53 -6.27 -14.73
C TYR A 163 26.85 -4.99 -14.25
N SER A 164 25.96 -4.45 -15.04
CA SER A 164 25.00 -3.45 -14.54
C SER A 164 24.03 -4.09 -13.55
N THR A 165 23.44 -3.29 -12.69
CA THR A 165 22.43 -3.77 -11.73
C THR A 165 21.25 -4.48 -12.44
N ASN A 166 20.87 -4.01 -13.63
CA ASN A 166 19.77 -4.60 -14.38
C ASN A 166 20.15 -5.96 -14.97
N GLU A 167 21.34 -6.09 -15.56
CA GLU A 167 21.86 -7.37 -16.04
C GLU A 167 21.99 -8.38 -14.88
N MET A 168 22.50 -7.93 -13.71
CA MET A 168 22.62 -8.81 -12.55
C MET A 168 21.25 -9.29 -12.03
N LYS A 169 20.20 -8.46 -12.12
CA LYS A 169 18.84 -8.88 -11.74
C LYS A 169 18.31 -10.05 -12.57
N GLU A 170 18.68 -10.14 -13.86
CA GLU A 170 18.27 -11.24 -14.74
C GLU A 170 18.83 -12.59 -14.27
N HIS A 171 19.98 -12.56 -13.59
CA HIS A 171 20.59 -13.75 -12.99
C HIS A 171 20.06 -14.05 -11.58
N ILE A 172 19.25 -13.19 -10.97
CA ILE A 172 18.69 -13.42 -9.64
C ILE A 172 17.34 -14.12 -9.75
N PHE A 173 17.28 -15.36 -9.32
CA PHE A 173 16.08 -16.16 -9.25
C PHE A 173 15.49 -16.13 -7.83
N CYS A 174 14.16 -16.07 -7.71
CA CYS A 174 13.45 -15.94 -6.44
C CYS A 174 12.39 -17.03 -6.25
N ILE A 175 12.40 -17.65 -5.07
CA ILE A 175 11.35 -18.58 -4.63
C ILE A 175 10.66 -17.99 -3.40
N GLU A 176 9.32 -17.93 -3.42
CA GLU A 176 8.52 -17.51 -2.26
C GLU A 176 8.71 -18.49 -1.09
N GLY A 177 8.82 -17.95 0.13
CA GLY A 177 9.15 -18.74 1.32
C GLY A 177 8.23 -19.94 1.58
N GLU A 178 6.93 -19.79 1.36
CA GLU A 178 5.97 -20.89 1.49
C GLU A 178 6.14 -21.97 0.42
N LYS A 179 6.52 -21.59 -0.81
CA LYS A 179 6.86 -22.54 -1.87
C LYS A 179 8.15 -23.27 -1.55
N TYR A 180 9.15 -22.55 -1.06
CA TYR A 180 10.42 -23.13 -0.60
C TYR A 180 10.19 -24.17 0.51
N LYS A 181 9.38 -23.83 1.53
CA LYS A 181 8.99 -24.76 2.62
C LYS A 181 8.35 -26.05 2.10
N LYS A 182 7.42 -25.92 1.14
CA LYS A 182 6.73 -27.07 0.54
C LYS A 182 7.69 -27.98 -0.23
N ILE A 183 8.67 -27.41 -0.94
CA ILE A 183 9.66 -28.17 -1.72
C ILE A 183 10.58 -28.97 -0.79
N LEU A 184 10.95 -28.39 0.36
CA LEU A 184 11.81 -29.03 1.36
C LEU A 184 11.02 -29.79 2.45
N HIS A 185 9.78 -30.21 2.14
CA HIS A 185 8.91 -31.03 3.00
C HIS A 185 8.72 -30.54 4.44
N GLY A 186 8.78 -29.23 4.66
CA GLY A 186 8.15 -28.59 5.83
C GLY A 186 9.03 -28.24 7.02
N ASP A 187 10.16 -28.89 7.27
CA ASP A 187 11.04 -28.50 8.39
C ASP A 187 12.23 -27.66 7.93
N ILE A 188 12.05 -26.33 8.04
CA ILE A 188 13.09 -25.39 7.59
C ILE A 188 14.27 -25.34 8.55
N GLY A 189 14.05 -25.58 9.83
CA GLY A 189 15.15 -25.65 10.83
C GLY A 189 16.08 -26.83 10.59
N ASN A 190 15.60 -27.84 9.85
CA ASN A 190 16.32 -29.07 9.56
C ASN A 190 16.28 -29.46 8.09
N VAL A 191 16.71 -28.54 7.21
CA VAL A 191 16.74 -28.72 5.75
C VAL A 191 17.49 -30.00 5.40
N ASN A 192 16.83 -30.92 4.69
CA ASN A 192 17.44 -32.10 4.13
C ASN A 192 18.38 -31.71 2.97
N GLN A 193 19.62 -32.14 3.04
CA GLN A 193 20.63 -31.77 2.05
C GLN A 193 20.35 -32.34 0.65
N ASP A 194 19.78 -33.54 0.56
CA ASP A 194 19.42 -34.14 -0.72
C ASP A 194 18.29 -33.39 -1.42
N GLU A 195 17.31 -32.91 -0.67
CA GLU A 195 16.23 -32.08 -1.20
C GLU A 195 16.74 -30.72 -1.68
N LEU A 196 17.68 -30.12 -0.95
CA LEU A 196 18.32 -28.88 -1.35
C LEU A 196 19.15 -29.07 -2.64
N LEU A 197 19.93 -30.14 -2.71
CA LEU A 197 20.71 -30.48 -3.90
C LEU A 197 19.77 -30.72 -5.09
N GLY A 198 18.66 -31.48 -4.89
CA GLY A 198 17.65 -31.69 -5.91
C GLY A 198 17.01 -30.38 -6.38
N LEU A 199 16.68 -29.46 -5.45
CA LEU A 199 16.18 -28.12 -5.78
C LEU A 199 17.15 -27.34 -6.66
N CYS A 200 18.43 -27.38 -6.33
CA CYS A 200 19.45 -26.57 -7.01
C CYS A 200 19.92 -27.16 -8.35
N THR A 201 19.82 -28.50 -8.56
CA THR A 201 20.42 -29.18 -9.69
C THR A 201 19.50 -30.07 -10.53
N GLU A 202 18.27 -30.38 -10.07
CA GLU A 202 17.36 -31.32 -10.77
C GLU A 202 16.23 -30.64 -11.55
N HIS A 203 16.35 -29.33 -11.78
CA HIS A 203 15.47 -28.57 -12.68
C HIS A 203 13.96 -28.61 -12.39
N LYS A 204 13.55 -28.94 -11.17
CA LYS A 204 12.12 -28.97 -10.79
C LYS A 204 11.40 -27.61 -10.85
N ILE A 205 12.16 -26.52 -10.94
CA ILE A 205 11.66 -25.15 -10.89
C ILE A 205 12.08 -24.30 -12.08
N ASP A 206 13.30 -24.52 -12.60
CA ASP A 206 13.84 -23.81 -13.75
C ASP A 206 14.55 -24.79 -14.70
N GLU A 207 14.01 -24.92 -15.92
CA GLU A 207 14.53 -25.90 -16.91
C GLU A 207 15.85 -25.45 -17.57
N ASP A 208 16.19 -24.14 -17.46
CA ASP A 208 17.27 -23.50 -18.23
C ASP A 208 18.57 -23.31 -17.45
N GLY A 209 18.68 -23.69 -16.19
CA GLY A 209 19.86 -23.43 -15.40
C GLY A 209 19.94 -24.14 -14.05
N TYR A 210 21.06 -23.95 -13.36
CA TYR A 210 21.28 -24.37 -11.98
C TYR A 210 21.11 -23.20 -11.03
N LEU A 211 20.81 -23.46 -9.74
CA LEU A 211 20.56 -22.45 -8.74
C LEU A 211 21.61 -22.47 -7.63
N ILE A 212 22.36 -21.37 -7.47
CA ILE A 212 23.30 -21.18 -6.37
C ILE A 212 22.63 -20.39 -5.27
N PRO A 213 22.42 -20.94 -4.05
CA PRO A 213 21.71 -20.28 -2.98
C PRO A 213 22.54 -19.16 -2.33
N LEU A 214 22.10 -17.91 -2.44
CA LEU A 214 22.83 -16.76 -1.89
C LEU A 214 22.74 -16.66 -0.36
N TYR A 215 21.72 -17.21 0.27
CA TYR A 215 21.45 -17.13 1.71
C TYR A 215 22.29 -18.09 2.57
N TYR A 216 23.17 -18.88 1.96
CA TYR A 216 24.17 -19.69 2.66
C TYR A 216 25.58 -19.13 2.64
N LEU A 217 25.79 -17.98 1.96
CA LEU A 217 27.09 -17.31 1.89
C LEU A 217 27.57 -16.78 3.22
N PHE A 218 26.65 -16.47 4.12
CA PHE A 218 26.93 -15.89 5.40
C PHE A 218 25.99 -16.51 6.45
N GLY A 219 26.43 -16.60 7.70
CA GLY A 219 25.61 -17.07 8.80
C GLY A 219 26.01 -16.41 10.11
N ALA A 220 25.07 -16.28 11.05
CA ALA A 220 25.42 -15.94 12.40
C ALA A 220 26.46 -16.95 12.95
N SER A 221 27.37 -16.48 13.76
CA SER A 221 28.59 -17.21 14.15
C SER A 221 28.40 -18.68 14.57
N LYS A 222 27.24 -19.03 15.12
CA LYS A 222 26.90 -20.40 15.53
C LYS A 222 26.63 -21.37 14.35
N ASN A 223 26.11 -20.88 13.22
CA ASN A 223 25.67 -21.70 12.09
C ASN A 223 26.52 -21.53 10.83
N GLN A 224 27.46 -20.63 10.83
CA GLN A 224 28.27 -20.29 9.67
C GLN A 224 28.92 -21.52 9.02
N LYS A 225 29.53 -22.41 9.80
CA LYS A 225 30.16 -23.64 9.31
C LYS A 225 29.15 -24.53 8.58
N LYS A 226 27.98 -24.77 9.18
CA LYS A 226 26.90 -25.58 8.59
C LYS A 226 26.38 -24.99 7.26
N TYR A 227 26.29 -23.69 7.18
CA TYR A 227 25.79 -23.02 5.98
C TYR A 227 26.82 -23.06 4.86
N LEU A 228 28.09 -22.82 5.15
CA LEU A 228 29.17 -22.96 4.17
C LEU A 228 29.30 -24.39 3.67
N GLU A 229 29.22 -25.40 4.53
CA GLU A 229 29.23 -26.81 4.13
C GLU A 229 28.07 -27.13 3.16
N ARG A 230 26.88 -26.62 3.41
CA ARG A 230 25.75 -26.77 2.50
C ARG A 230 25.95 -26.04 1.18
N PHE A 231 26.47 -24.82 1.23
CA PHE A 231 26.80 -24.04 0.07
C PHE A 231 27.83 -24.74 -0.83
N GLU A 232 28.92 -25.21 -0.23
CA GLU A 232 29.98 -25.96 -0.94
C GLU A 232 29.44 -27.26 -1.55
N ALA A 233 28.56 -27.97 -0.86
CA ALA A 233 27.93 -29.17 -1.40
C ALA A 233 27.07 -28.88 -2.64
N VAL A 234 26.35 -27.75 -2.67
CA VAL A 234 25.61 -27.34 -3.86
C VAL A 234 26.55 -27.02 -5.01
N LEU A 235 27.62 -26.26 -4.77
CA LEU A 235 28.61 -25.95 -5.79
C LEU A 235 29.29 -27.25 -6.32
N GLN A 236 29.64 -28.15 -5.41
CA GLN A 236 30.22 -29.44 -5.79
C GLN A 236 29.27 -30.20 -6.75
N ARG A 237 28.01 -30.29 -6.42
CA ARG A 237 27.00 -30.98 -7.22
C ARG A 237 26.79 -30.33 -8.60
N ILE A 238 26.78 -28.98 -8.65
CA ILE A 238 26.70 -28.25 -9.93
C ILE A 238 27.95 -28.51 -10.77
N GLY A 239 29.14 -28.45 -10.20
CA GLY A 239 30.37 -28.73 -10.89
C GLY A 239 30.40 -30.15 -11.47
N GLU A 240 29.95 -31.15 -10.68
CA GLU A 240 29.83 -32.55 -11.17
C GLU A 240 28.83 -32.67 -12.33
N ARG A 241 27.73 -31.88 -12.31
CA ARG A 241 26.78 -31.83 -13.42
C ARG A 241 27.43 -31.26 -14.68
N TYR A 242 28.20 -30.18 -14.58
CA TYR A 242 28.92 -29.63 -15.72
C TYR A 242 29.91 -30.64 -16.31
N VAL A 243 30.66 -31.34 -15.46
CA VAL A 243 31.58 -32.40 -15.92
C VAL A 243 30.78 -33.45 -16.72
N ASN A 244 29.67 -33.94 -16.21
CA ASN A 244 28.87 -34.95 -16.89
C ASN A 244 28.25 -34.41 -18.19
N GLU A 245 27.75 -33.15 -18.21
CA GLU A 245 27.21 -32.53 -19.43
C GLU A 245 28.28 -32.36 -20.51
N ILE A 246 29.49 -31.98 -20.13
CA ILE A 246 30.64 -31.87 -21.04
C ILE A 246 31.03 -33.23 -21.60
N LEU A 247 31.12 -34.26 -20.73
CA LEU A 247 31.43 -35.62 -21.17
C LEU A 247 30.34 -36.20 -22.08
N ASP A 248 29.07 -35.96 -21.75
CA ASP A 248 27.92 -36.34 -22.57
C ASP A 248 27.94 -35.66 -23.94
N PHE A 249 28.35 -34.40 -24.00
CA PHE A 249 28.52 -33.67 -25.24
C PHE A 249 29.65 -34.30 -26.09
N LEU A 250 30.81 -34.52 -25.49
CA LEU A 250 31.94 -35.13 -26.18
C LEU A 250 31.61 -36.53 -26.77
N LYS A 251 30.68 -37.26 -26.13
CA LYS A 251 30.22 -38.57 -26.61
C LYS A 251 29.21 -38.49 -27.74
N LYS A 252 28.32 -37.50 -27.73
CA LYS A 252 27.10 -37.46 -28.58
C LYS A 252 27.23 -36.57 -29.81
N GLU A 253 28.17 -35.60 -29.78
CA GLU A 253 28.34 -34.68 -30.90
C GLU A 253 29.00 -35.41 -32.10
N GLU A 254 28.32 -35.37 -33.25
CA GLU A 254 28.74 -36.02 -34.47
C GLU A 254 29.50 -35.07 -35.41
N ASP A 255 29.35 -33.73 -35.24
CA ASP A 255 30.06 -32.75 -36.05
C ASP A 255 31.51 -32.57 -35.58
N SER A 256 32.42 -33.16 -36.33
CA SER A 256 33.85 -33.16 -36.01
C SER A 256 34.49 -31.76 -36.03
N GLU A 257 33.95 -30.81 -36.79
CA GLU A 257 34.44 -29.42 -36.84
C GLU A 257 34.08 -28.68 -35.58
N THR A 258 32.80 -28.77 -35.17
CA THR A 258 32.29 -28.21 -33.88
C THR A 258 33.05 -28.83 -32.71
N LEU A 259 33.22 -30.11 -32.69
CA LEU A 259 33.90 -30.83 -31.62
C LEU A 259 35.39 -30.46 -31.54
N SER A 260 36.12 -30.41 -32.69
CA SER A 260 37.49 -29.97 -32.72
C SER A 260 37.71 -28.54 -32.27
N LYS A 261 36.83 -27.64 -32.67
CA LYS A 261 36.83 -26.24 -32.20
C LYS A 261 36.68 -26.18 -30.69
N TYR A 262 35.68 -26.88 -30.15
CA TYR A 262 35.40 -26.90 -28.71
C TYR A 262 36.55 -27.51 -27.90
N ILE A 263 37.15 -28.62 -28.37
CA ILE A 263 38.30 -29.27 -27.71
C ILE A 263 39.47 -28.29 -27.64
N LYS A 264 39.76 -27.58 -28.73
CA LYS A 264 40.82 -26.54 -28.73
C LYS A 264 40.56 -25.42 -27.78
N GLU A 265 39.35 -24.88 -27.80
CA GLU A 265 38.96 -23.79 -26.87
C GLU A 265 39.08 -24.22 -25.40
N CYS A 266 38.71 -25.44 -25.08
CA CYS A 266 38.68 -25.94 -23.70
C CYS A 266 39.99 -26.49 -23.16
N PHE A 267 40.81 -27.10 -24.03
CA PHE A 267 41.97 -27.84 -23.60
C PHE A 267 43.30 -27.33 -24.16
N ASP A 268 43.32 -26.68 -25.37
CA ASP A 268 44.58 -26.28 -26.02
C ASP A 268 44.86 -24.78 -25.85
N GLU A 269 43.84 -23.94 -25.84
CA GLU A 269 43.94 -22.50 -25.63
C GLU A 269 43.32 -22.00 -24.28
N PRO A 270 43.60 -22.60 -23.15
CA PRO A 270 43.19 -22.05 -21.88
C PRO A 270 44.05 -20.84 -21.54
N GLY A 271 43.99 -19.74 -22.36
CA GLY A 271 44.66 -18.45 -22.20
C GLY A 271 46.12 -18.50 -21.75
N LYS A 272 46.95 -17.70 -22.30
CA LYS A 272 48.37 -17.53 -21.92
C LYS A 272 48.57 -16.96 -20.53
N SER A 273 47.83 -17.48 -19.51
CA SER A 273 47.89 -17.00 -18.12
C SER A 273 49.07 -17.69 -17.41
N SER A 274 49.94 -16.88 -16.81
CA SER A 274 51.07 -17.29 -16.01
C SER A 274 50.74 -18.03 -14.70
N GLU A 275 49.50 -18.43 -14.48
CA GLU A 275 49.01 -19.01 -13.22
C GLU A 275 48.69 -20.51 -13.31
N ILE A 276 48.67 -21.09 -14.50
CA ILE A 276 48.58 -22.54 -14.65
C ILE A 276 50.01 -23.07 -14.62
N GLU A 277 50.24 -24.04 -13.77
CA GLU A 277 51.56 -24.68 -13.71
C GLU A 277 51.88 -25.30 -15.10
N ALA A 278 53.15 -25.21 -15.54
CA ALA A 278 53.57 -25.66 -16.88
C ALA A 278 53.21 -27.14 -17.13
N ASP A 279 53.24 -27.96 -16.08
CA ASP A 279 52.84 -29.37 -16.15
C ASP A 279 51.34 -29.56 -16.40
N GLU A 280 50.48 -28.68 -15.87
CA GLU A 280 49.04 -28.74 -16.10
C GLU A 280 48.68 -28.29 -17.52
N GLN A 281 49.36 -27.25 -18.03
CA GLN A 281 49.21 -26.84 -19.45
C GLN A 281 49.61 -27.93 -20.42
N GLU A 282 50.74 -28.60 -20.18
CA GLU A 282 51.17 -29.71 -21.02
C GLU A 282 50.21 -30.90 -20.97
N ASN A 283 49.63 -31.18 -19.78
CA ASN A 283 48.63 -32.24 -19.65
C ASN A 283 47.34 -31.90 -20.42
N LEU A 284 46.88 -30.67 -20.40
CA LEU A 284 45.72 -30.20 -21.14
C LEU A 284 45.95 -30.27 -22.64
N ARG A 285 47.12 -29.84 -23.11
CA ARG A 285 47.49 -29.93 -24.52
C ARG A 285 47.50 -31.38 -25.00
N ARG A 286 48.09 -32.31 -24.24
CA ARG A 286 48.05 -33.77 -24.57
C ARG A 286 46.61 -34.30 -24.63
N ILE A 287 45.74 -33.90 -23.71
CA ILE A 287 44.31 -34.30 -23.78
C ILE A 287 43.65 -33.77 -25.05
N SER A 288 43.94 -32.53 -25.43
CA SER A 288 43.41 -31.93 -26.68
C SER A 288 43.91 -32.72 -27.92
N GLU A 289 45.21 -33.00 -27.97
CA GLU A 289 45.85 -33.77 -29.06
C GLU A 289 45.23 -35.18 -29.17
N ASP A 290 45.10 -35.89 -28.07
CA ASP A 290 44.52 -37.24 -28.00
C ASP A 290 43.03 -37.24 -28.38
N LEU A 291 42.24 -36.28 -27.94
CA LEU A 291 40.83 -36.15 -28.33
C LEU A 291 40.67 -35.84 -29.83
N ILE A 292 41.51 -34.96 -30.37
CA ILE A 292 41.51 -34.66 -31.82
C ILE A 292 41.96 -35.87 -32.63
N SER A 293 42.96 -36.63 -32.18
CA SER A 293 43.37 -37.88 -32.81
C SER A 293 42.26 -38.94 -32.79
N ASP A 294 41.61 -39.11 -31.64
CA ASP A 294 40.48 -40.05 -31.50
C ASP A 294 39.35 -39.75 -32.50
N LEU A 295 39.07 -38.43 -32.71
CA LEU A 295 38.10 -37.98 -33.70
C LEU A 295 38.54 -38.22 -35.15
N GLN A 296 39.80 -37.98 -35.46
CA GLN A 296 40.34 -38.13 -36.81
C GLN A 296 40.49 -39.58 -37.22
N ASP A 297 40.91 -40.43 -36.31
CA ASP A 297 41.14 -41.85 -36.51
C ASP A 297 39.86 -42.70 -36.41
N GLY A 298 38.77 -42.11 -35.92
CA GLY A 298 37.49 -42.78 -35.72
C GLY A 298 37.53 -43.92 -34.71
N THR A 299 38.43 -43.85 -33.74
CA THR A 299 38.62 -44.91 -32.73
C THR A 299 37.57 -44.89 -31.63
N GLU A 300 36.80 -43.78 -31.53
CA GLU A 300 35.69 -43.62 -30.60
C GLU A 300 36.02 -43.91 -29.13
N GLN A 301 37.28 -43.74 -28.71
CA GLN A 301 37.70 -43.97 -27.33
C GLN A 301 36.98 -43.08 -26.32
N ILE A 302 36.65 -41.84 -26.70
CA ILE A 302 35.89 -40.93 -25.82
C ILE A 302 34.44 -41.40 -25.57
N LYS A 303 33.89 -42.26 -26.43
CA LYS A 303 32.59 -42.89 -26.28
C LYS A 303 32.59 -44.09 -25.35
N ASP A 304 33.74 -44.71 -25.16
CA ASP A 304 33.94 -45.85 -24.27
C ASP A 304 34.31 -45.39 -22.87
N GLU A 305 33.44 -45.58 -21.91
CA GLU A 305 33.62 -45.16 -20.48
C GLU A 305 34.74 -45.94 -19.77
N GLU A 306 35.18 -47.08 -20.31
CA GLU A 306 36.30 -47.87 -19.78
C GLU A 306 37.63 -47.49 -20.43
N SER A 307 37.65 -46.60 -21.42
CA SER A 307 38.84 -46.16 -22.10
C SER A 307 39.77 -45.29 -21.20
N GLU A 308 41.05 -45.40 -21.42
CA GLU A 308 42.05 -44.57 -20.71
C GLU A 308 41.89 -43.10 -21.03
N LEU A 309 41.50 -42.76 -22.26
CA LEU A 309 41.22 -41.39 -22.68
C LEU A 309 40.03 -40.80 -21.93
N PHE A 310 38.90 -41.51 -21.87
CA PHE A 310 37.71 -41.07 -21.15
C PHE A 310 37.99 -40.83 -19.66
N GLU A 311 38.63 -41.76 -18.98
CA GLU A 311 38.93 -41.62 -17.56
C GLU A 311 39.94 -40.46 -17.30
N ARG A 312 40.88 -40.22 -18.20
CA ARG A 312 41.83 -39.09 -18.10
C ARG A 312 41.11 -37.74 -18.26
N VAL A 313 40.23 -37.60 -19.26
CA VAL A 313 39.41 -36.41 -19.49
C VAL A 313 38.50 -36.13 -18.27
N LYS A 314 37.80 -37.13 -17.81
CA LYS A 314 36.93 -37.07 -16.64
C LYS A 314 37.70 -36.65 -15.37
N LYS A 315 38.83 -37.24 -15.11
CA LYS A 315 39.67 -36.90 -13.97
C LYS A 315 40.17 -35.45 -14.04
N THR A 316 40.55 -34.97 -15.20
CA THR A 316 41.02 -33.60 -15.41
C THR A 316 39.90 -32.61 -15.19
N LEU A 317 38.69 -32.83 -15.79
CA LEU A 317 37.54 -31.97 -15.57
C LEU A 317 37.08 -31.98 -14.11
N SER A 318 37.05 -33.16 -13.47
CA SER A 318 36.72 -33.30 -12.07
C SER A 318 37.68 -32.56 -11.14
N GLY A 319 38.99 -32.60 -11.45
CA GLY A 319 39.98 -31.83 -10.70
C GLY A 319 39.78 -30.30 -10.75
N ARG A 320 39.14 -29.80 -11.80
CA ARG A 320 38.84 -28.37 -11.95
C ARG A 320 37.62 -27.90 -11.18
N VAL A 321 36.77 -28.82 -10.77
CA VAL A 321 35.58 -28.48 -9.96
C VAL A 321 35.97 -27.75 -8.67
N ASP A 322 37.04 -28.15 -8.02
CA ASP A 322 37.52 -27.51 -6.79
C ASP A 322 38.02 -26.08 -7.02
N SER A 323 38.68 -25.83 -8.17
CA SER A 323 39.06 -24.46 -8.55
C SER A 323 37.85 -23.60 -8.85
N TRP A 324 36.89 -24.12 -9.64
CA TRP A 324 35.63 -23.45 -9.93
C TRP A 324 34.85 -23.08 -8.65
N LYS A 325 34.71 -24.02 -7.71
CA LYS A 325 34.09 -23.79 -6.40
C LYS A 325 34.74 -22.63 -5.64
N ARG A 326 36.10 -22.67 -5.55
CA ARG A 326 36.82 -21.59 -4.85
C ARG A 326 36.62 -20.23 -5.49
N ASP A 327 36.64 -20.16 -6.83
CA ASP A 327 36.46 -18.92 -7.55
C ASP A 327 35.06 -18.35 -7.34
N VAL A 328 34.01 -19.18 -7.53
CA VAL A 328 32.61 -18.77 -7.33
C VAL A 328 32.35 -18.38 -5.88
N SER A 329 32.76 -19.20 -4.93
CA SER A 329 32.65 -18.94 -3.49
C SER A 329 33.38 -17.65 -3.12
N GLY A 330 34.63 -17.49 -3.54
CA GLY A 330 35.47 -16.32 -3.28
C GLY A 330 34.84 -15.04 -3.83
N PHE A 331 34.32 -15.06 -5.06
CA PHE A 331 33.63 -13.92 -5.64
C PHE A 331 32.39 -13.52 -4.83
N LEU A 332 31.54 -14.48 -4.51
CA LEU A 332 30.30 -14.21 -3.81
C LEU A 332 30.51 -13.74 -2.36
N ILE A 333 31.49 -14.35 -1.66
CA ILE A 333 31.86 -13.92 -0.30
C ILE A 333 32.45 -12.51 -0.34
N SER A 334 33.34 -12.21 -1.29
CA SER A 334 33.93 -10.87 -1.42
C SER A 334 32.89 -9.77 -1.69
N CYS A 335 31.78 -10.09 -2.37
CA CYS A 335 30.69 -9.14 -2.57
C CYS A 335 30.01 -8.74 -1.26
N ILE A 336 30.02 -9.64 -0.27
CA ILE A 336 29.45 -9.35 1.06
C ILE A 336 30.48 -8.64 1.95
N GLU A 337 31.72 -9.12 1.96
CA GLU A 337 32.80 -8.56 2.80
C GLU A 337 33.20 -7.15 2.36
N GLU A 338 33.14 -6.86 1.07
CA GLU A 338 33.47 -5.54 0.50
C GLU A 338 32.22 -4.69 0.25
N MET A 339 31.11 -5.01 0.92
CA MET A 339 29.85 -4.28 0.76
C MET A 339 29.99 -2.81 1.22
N GLU A 340 29.76 -1.86 0.31
CA GLU A 340 29.83 -0.42 0.61
C GLU A 340 28.55 0.07 1.28
N LEU A 341 28.48 -0.13 2.58
CA LEU A 341 27.45 0.43 3.47
C LEU A 341 28.14 1.35 4.47
N TYR A 342 27.59 2.55 4.63
CA TYR A 342 28.12 3.55 5.55
C TYR A 342 27.19 3.74 6.73
N LYS A 343 27.73 4.17 7.89
CA LYS A 343 26.96 4.50 9.08
C LYS A 343 27.25 5.89 9.59
N ILE A 344 26.21 6.52 10.12
CA ILE A 344 26.28 7.75 10.91
C ILE A 344 25.80 7.39 12.31
N GLU A 345 26.65 7.54 13.32
CA GLU A 345 26.30 7.32 14.73
C GLU A 345 26.13 8.65 15.44
N ILE A 346 25.03 8.78 16.21
CA ILE A 346 24.67 9.97 16.96
C ILE A 346 24.54 9.59 18.42
N GLU A 347 25.17 10.38 19.32
CA GLU A 347 25.10 10.18 20.76
C GLU A 347 23.71 10.53 21.30
N GLN A 348 23.29 9.90 22.40
CA GLN A 348 22.00 10.08 23.06
C GLN A 348 21.70 11.55 23.40
N SER A 349 22.72 12.36 23.72
CA SER A 349 22.58 13.79 24.04
C SER A 349 22.08 14.64 22.87
N ASP A 350 22.13 14.14 21.63
CA ASP A 350 21.85 14.87 20.41
C ASP A 350 20.58 14.39 19.67
N VAL A 351 19.56 13.87 20.40
CA VAL A 351 18.31 13.33 19.81
C VAL A 351 17.62 14.30 18.85
N ILE A 352 17.56 15.61 19.21
CA ILE A 352 16.96 16.63 18.32
C ILE A 352 17.72 16.70 17.00
N ARG A 353 19.04 16.64 17.05
CA ARG A 353 19.89 16.64 15.88
C ARG A 353 19.72 15.34 15.05
N ALA A 354 19.44 14.21 15.70
CA ALA A 354 19.14 12.97 15.00
C ALA A 354 17.87 13.10 14.15
N ILE A 355 16.85 13.78 14.67
CA ILE A 355 15.61 14.08 13.94
C ILE A 355 15.91 14.99 12.75
N ASP A 356 16.65 16.08 12.95
CA ASP A 356 17.02 17.01 11.87
C ASP A 356 17.85 16.31 10.76
N ILE A 357 18.78 15.42 11.13
CA ILE A 357 19.57 14.64 10.16
C ILE A 357 18.70 13.65 9.42
N TYR A 358 17.80 12.99 10.14
CA TYR A 358 16.84 12.07 9.56
C TYR A 358 15.94 12.76 8.51
N GLU A 359 15.41 13.95 8.81
CA GLU A 359 14.67 14.77 7.87
C GLU A 359 15.49 15.11 6.62
N ASN A 360 16.73 15.52 6.81
CA ASN A 360 17.61 15.92 5.71
C ASN A 360 18.07 14.75 4.83
N LEU A 361 18.32 13.57 5.40
CA LEU A 361 18.71 12.36 4.64
C LEU A 361 17.56 11.85 3.76
N ASN A 362 16.32 12.07 4.18
CA ASN A 362 15.14 11.61 3.45
C ASN A 362 14.63 12.62 2.40
N LEU A 363 15.18 13.83 2.30
CA LEU A 363 14.85 14.80 1.25
C LEU A 363 15.14 14.30 -0.19
N GLY A 364 16.01 13.32 -0.36
CA GLY A 364 16.35 12.71 -1.65
C GLY A 364 15.67 11.37 -1.93
N GLY A 365 14.93 10.80 -0.97
CA GLY A 365 14.18 9.56 -1.07
C GLY A 365 12.67 9.82 -1.04
N LYS A 366 11.88 8.78 -0.75
CA LYS A 366 10.48 8.98 -0.37
C LYS A 366 10.51 9.76 0.96
N ALA A 367 10.19 11.04 0.90
CA ALA A 367 10.21 11.93 2.07
C ALA A 367 9.47 11.27 3.23
N LEU A 368 10.02 11.37 4.44
CA LEU A 368 9.26 11.04 5.63
C LEU A 368 8.00 11.86 5.62
N ASP A 369 6.89 11.18 5.84
CA ASP A 369 5.64 11.85 6.10
C ASP A 369 5.74 12.58 7.45
N VAL A 370 5.14 13.74 7.55
CA VAL A 370 5.02 14.50 8.82
C VAL A 370 4.41 13.62 9.93
N PHE A 371 3.61 12.64 9.56
CA PHE A 371 3.06 11.64 10.48
C PHE A 371 4.14 10.77 11.11
N ASP A 372 5.10 10.27 10.32
CA ASP A 372 6.23 9.49 10.82
C ASP A 372 7.06 10.31 11.84
N LEU A 373 7.26 11.61 11.56
CA LEU A 373 7.98 12.51 12.46
C LEU A 373 7.20 12.80 13.75
N LEU A 374 5.89 12.91 13.67
CA LEU A 374 5.03 13.08 14.85
C LEU A 374 5.09 11.83 15.73
N LEU A 375 5.06 10.64 15.12
CA LEU A 375 5.26 9.36 15.83
C LEU A 375 6.64 9.31 16.50
N ALA A 376 7.69 9.77 15.81
CA ALA A 376 9.04 9.83 16.38
C ALA A 376 9.11 10.74 17.63
N ARG A 377 8.44 11.88 17.57
CA ARG A 377 8.35 12.81 18.73
C ARG A 377 7.53 12.20 19.88
N ALA A 378 6.42 11.55 19.59
CA ALA A 378 5.61 10.86 20.60
C ALA A 378 6.39 9.75 21.33
N ALA A 379 7.24 9.03 20.60
CA ALA A 379 8.07 7.95 21.17
C ALA A 379 9.12 8.44 22.19
N MET A 380 9.34 9.73 22.34
CA MET A 380 10.15 10.31 23.42
C MET A 380 9.48 10.10 24.80
N LYS A 381 8.24 9.60 24.87
CA LYS A 381 7.51 9.24 26.10
C LYS A 381 7.04 7.77 26.06
N PRO A 382 7.90 6.81 26.42
CA PRO A 382 7.62 5.37 26.30
C PRO A 382 6.50 4.90 27.24
N GLU A 383 6.21 5.60 28.30
CA GLU A 383 5.14 5.31 29.26
C GLU A 383 3.72 5.37 28.61
N GLU A 384 3.56 6.09 27.51
CA GLU A 384 2.30 6.22 26.79
C GLU A 384 2.08 5.09 25.74
N GLY A 385 3.05 4.20 25.58
CA GLY A 385 3.00 3.08 24.62
C GLY A 385 3.29 3.49 23.17
N ASN A 386 3.05 2.57 22.25
CA ASN A 386 3.24 2.81 20.81
C ASN A 386 2.03 3.55 20.24
N LEU A 387 2.20 4.81 19.89
CA LEU A 387 1.13 5.66 19.36
C LEU A 387 0.51 5.07 18.07
N LEU A 388 1.32 4.51 17.16
CA LEU A 388 0.80 3.91 15.93
C LEU A 388 -0.07 2.68 16.22
N GLU A 389 0.35 1.83 17.16
CA GLU A 389 -0.46 0.68 17.57
C GLU A 389 -1.74 1.13 18.29
N ASN A 390 -1.70 2.18 19.10
CA ASN A 390 -2.89 2.75 19.72
C ASN A 390 -3.90 3.27 18.68
N ILE A 391 -3.40 3.96 17.62
CA ILE A 391 -4.21 4.40 16.48
C ILE A 391 -4.88 3.20 15.80
N LYS A 392 -4.10 2.17 15.45
CA LYS A 392 -4.61 0.96 14.80
C LYS A 392 -5.62 0.24 15.67
N ASN A 393 -5.30 0.05 16.95
CA ASN A 393 -6.18 -0.63 17.90
C ASN A 393 -7.52 0.11 18.01
N TYR A 394 -7.52 1.43 18.02
CA TYR A 394 -8.76 2.21 18.02
C TYR A 394 -9.54 2.02 16.72
N ILE A 395 -8.91 2.21 15.56
CA ILE A 395 -9.56 2.12 14.25
C ILE A 395 -10.16 0.71 14.02
N PHE A 396 -9.47 -0.34 14.47
CA PHE A 396 -9.91 -1.73 14.25
C PHE A 396 -10.74 -2.30 15.42
N ALA A 397 -11.03 -1.50 16.45
CA ALA A 397 -11.91 -1.90 17.54
C ALA A 397 -13.38 -1.84 17.12
N ASP A 398 -14.24 -2.57 17.84
CA ASP A 398 -15.70 -2.45 17.71
C ASP A 398 -16.21 -1.36 18.65
N HIS A 399 -16.82 -0.33 18.08
CA HIS A 399 -17.37 0.83 18.78
C HIS A 399 -18.90 0.82 18.84
N LYS A 400 -19.55 -0.33 18.68
CA LYS A 400 -21.02 -0.48 18.61
C LYS A 400 -21.75 0.19 19.78
N GLU A 401 -21.27 0.00 21.01
CA GLU A 401 -21.89 0.60 22.19
C GLU A 401 -21.71 2.12 22.22
N GLU A 402 -20.51 2.60 21.93
CA GLU A 402 -20.18 4.04 21.93
C GLU A 402 -20.99 4.81 20.89
N TYR A 403 -21.29 4.23 19.75
CA TYR A 403 -21.95 4.92 18.65
C TYR A 403 -23.47 4.67 18.58
N SER A 404 -24.04 3.88 19.48
CA SER A 404 -25.46 3.52 19.49
C SER A 404 -26.39 4.72 19.47
N THR A 405 -26.10 5.75 20.26
CA THR A 405 -26.90 6.98 20.33
C THR A 405 -26.88 7.75 19.00
N PHE A 406 -25.70 7.89 18.39
CA PHE A 406 -25.55 8.56 17.11
C PHE A 406 -26.31 7.81 16.01
N VAL A 407 -26.16 6.48 15.96
CA VAL A 407 -26.84 5.63 14.99
C VAL A 407 -28.36 5.74 15.14
N ALA A 408 -28.88 5.71 16.35
CA ALA A 408 -30.31 5.89 16.63
C ALA A 408 -30.83 7.28 16.20
N ASN A 409 -30.00 8.31 16.25
CA ASN A 409 -30.32 9.65 15.75
C ASN A 409 -30.30 9.75 14.21
N CYS A 410 -29.57 8.86 13.54
CA CYS A 410 -29.41 8.89 12.09
C CYS A 410 -30.43 8.03 11.35
N ILE A 411 -30.90 6.93 11.94
CA ILE A 411 -31.77 5.94 11.33
C ILE A 411 -33.10 5.95 12.08
N ASP A 412 -34.22 5.97 11.35
CA ASP A 412 -35.54 5.83 11.96
C ASP A 412 -35.65 4.49 12.69
N ALA A 413 -35.77 4.53 14.01
CA ALA A 413 -35.83 3.37 14.87
C ALA A 413 -37.06 2.44 14.61
N GLN A 414 -38.05 2.92 13.88
CA GLN A 414 -39.24 2.14 13.51
C GLN A 414 -39.11 1.49 12.12
N SER A 415 -38.03 1.78 11.39
CA SER A 415 -37.81 1.16 10.08
C SER A 415 -37.27 -0.27 10.21
N ASN A 416 -37.67 -1.17 9.30
CA ASN A 416 -37.08 -2.50 9.19
C ASN A 416 -35.58 -2.43 8.96
N ALA A 417 -35.08 -1.32 8.37
CA ALA A 417 -33.68 -1.06 8.18
C ALA A 417 -32.93 -0.87 9.53
N TYR A 418 -33.57 -0.24 10.54
CA TYR A 418 -32.97 -0.11 11.86
C TYR A 418 -32.76 -1.48 12.53
N GLU A 419 -33.75 -2.38 12.45
CA GLU A 419 -33.62 -3.72 13.04
C GLU A 419 -32.50 -4.56 12.41
N GLU A 420 -32.32 -4.48 11.10
CA GLU A 420 -31.23 -5.16 10.42
C GLU A 420 -29.89 -4.45 10.65
N PHE A 421 -29.89 -3.12 10.79
CA PHE A 421 -28.71 -2.32 11.10
C PHE A 421 -28.19 -2.60 12.51
N VAL A 422 -29.06 -2.85 13.48
CA VAL A 422 -28.71 -3.11 14.88
C VAL A 422 -28.44 -4.58 15.16
N LYS A 423 -29.00 -5.50 14.36
CA LYS A 423 -28.84 -6.96 14.52
C LYS A 423 -27.55 -7.51 13.87
N ASP A 424 -26.43 -7.35 14.53
CA ASP A 424 -25.22 -8.16 14.39
C ASP A 424 -24.30 -8.04 13.17
N LYS A 425 -24.57 -7.24 12.14
CA LYS A 425 -23.76 -7.30 10.92
C LYS A 425 -22.99 -6.03 10.56
N ILE A 426 -23.14 -4.97 11.31
CA ILE A 426 -22.53 -3.69 10.99
C ILE A 426 -21.49 -3.31 12.02
N ARG A 427 -20.25 -3.21 11.58
CA ARG A 427 -19.20 -2.63 12.36
C ARG A 427 -19.25 -1.11 12.22
N TYR A 428 -19.44 -0.41 13.33
CA TYR A 428 -19.55 1.04 13.39
C TYR A 428 -18.17 1.69 13.55
N SER A 429 -17.19 1.26 12.77
CA SER A 429 -15.86 1.82 12.84
C SER A 429 -15.30 2.07 11.45
N ALA A 430 -14.27 2.91 11.37
CA ALA A 430 -13.54 3.12 10.13
C ALA A 430 -12.92 1.84 9.56
N SER A 431 -12.80 0.77 10.37
CA SER A 431 -12.30 -0.54 9.94
C SER A 431 -13.16 -1.20 8.86
N GLU A 432 -14.45 -0.86 8.78
CA GLU A 432 -15.29 -1.32 7.67
C GLU A 432 -14.84 -0.76 6.31
N GLN A 433 -14.12 0.36 6.33
CA GLN A 433 -13.53 0.97 5.15
C GLN A 433 -12.08 0.55 4.93
N MET A 434 -11.41 0.05 5.97
CA MET A 434 -9.98 -0.21 5.98
C MET A 434 -9.69 -1.67 6.34
N GLU A 435 -9.29 -2.47 5.35
CA GLU A 435 -8.94 -3.87 5.57
C GLU A 435 -7.55 -4.04 6.19
N SER A 436 -6.63 -3.13 5.89
CA SER A 436 -5.26 -3.15 6.40
C SER A 436 -4.66 -1.75 6.54
N TRP A 437 -3.71 -1.59 7.47
CA TRP A 437 -2.91 -0.38 7.59
C TRP A 437 -1.66 -0.48 6.70
N ASP A 438 -1.85 -0.60 5.39
CA ASP A 438 -0.77 -0.59 4.41
C ASP A 438 -1.02 0.49 3.36
N GLU A 439 -0.13 1.48 3.32
CA GLU A 439 -0.24 2.62 2.40
C GLU A 439 -0.22 2.22 0.92
N LYS A 440 0.43 1.11 0.57
CA LYS A 440 0.51 0.65 -0.82
C LYS A 440 -0.72 -0.13 -1.26
N GLU A 441 -1.30 -0.87 -0.34
CA GLU A 441 -2.49 -1.68 -0.59
C GLU A 441 -3.78 -0.90 -0.35
N ASN A 442 -3.72 0.13 0.50
CA ASN A 442 -4.89 0.88 0.93
C ASN A 442 -4.71 2.38 0.77
N GLN A 443 -5.31 2.94 -0.26
CA GLN A 443 -5.30 4.38 -0.57
C GLN A 443 -5.94 5.26 0.52
N MET A 444 -6.66 4.68 1.47
CA MET A 444 -7.25 5.42 2.58
C MET A 444 -6.22 5.82 3.64
N VAL A 445 -5.16 5.02 3.85
CA VAL A 445 -4.16 5.29 4.89
C VAL A 445 -3.51 6.67 4.78
N PRO A 446 -3.05 7.13 3.61
CA PRO A 446 -2.51 8.49 3.47
C PRO A 446 -3.52 9.59 3.81
N ILE A 447 -4.81 9.39 3.49
CA ILE A 447 -5.89 10.32 3.83
C ILE A 447 -6.10 10.34 5.34
N TYR A 448 -6.10 9.18 5.99
CA TYR A 448 -6.19 9.08 7.45
C TYR A 448 -5.03 9.81 8.13
N CYS A 449 -3.78 9.50 7.76
CA CYS A 449 -2.59 10.13 8.34
C CYS A 449 -2.64 11.66 8.18
N THR A 450 -2.92 12.16 6.98
CA THR A 450 -3.01 13.61 6.71
C THR A 450 -4.13 14.26 7.52
N THR A 451 -5.28 13.61 7.65
CA THR A 451 -6.42 14.13 8.42
C THR A 451 -6.11 14.13 9.91
N LEU A 452 -5.53 13.05 10.45
CA LEU A 452 -5.13 12.95 11.85
C LEU A 452 -4.16 14.07 12.24
N MET A 453 -3.14 14.31 11.42
CA MET A 453 -2.18 15.38 11.68
C MET A 453 -2.85 16.75 11.66
N SER A 454 -3.63 17.04 10.63
CA SER A 454 -4.32 18.32 10.50
C SER A 454 -5.28 18.56 11.67
N THR A 455 -6.06 17.54 12.05
CA THR A 455 -6.94 17.58 13.22
C THR A 455 -6.16 17.78 14.52
N THR A 456 -5.04 17.09 14.71
CA THR A 456 -4.15 17.24 15.87
C THR A 456 -3.65 18.69 15.99
N GLY A 457 -3.27 19.31 14.88
CA GLY A 457 -2.86 20.71 14.85
C GLY A 457 -3.98 21.67 15.28
N VAL A 458 -5.20 21.44 14.76
CA VAL A 458 -6.38 22.21 15.17
C VAL A 458 -6.68 22.04 16.65
N LEU A 459 -6.66 20.80 17.15
CA LEU A 459 -6.88 20.50 18.57
C LEU A 459 -5.84 21.18 19.46
N ASN A 460 -4.53 21.13 19.06
CA ASN A 460 -3.49 21.85 19.83
C ASN A 460 -3.72 23.35 19.90
N TYR A 461 -4.23 23.95 18.82
CA TYR A 461 -4.55 25.38 18.80
C TYR A 461 -5.64 25.74 19.82
N PHE A 462 -6.69 24.91 19.94
CA PHE A 462 -7.76 25.11 20.92
C PHE A 462 -7.44 24.52 22.29
N ALA A 463 -6.33 23.82 22.46
CA ALA A 463 -5.96 23.19 23.73
C ALA A 463 -5.65 24.25 24.82
N LYS A 464 -6.13 23.97 26.05
CA LYS A 464 -5.73 24.66 27.29
C LYS A 464 -5.32 23.62 28.32
N VAL A 465 -4.51 24.00 29.27
CA VAL A 465 -4.15 23.18 30.42
C VAL A 465 -4.88 23.76 31.63
N GLU A 466 -5.74 22.97 32.23
CA GLU A 466 -6.49 23.33 33.43
C GLU A 466 -6.37 22.18 34.45
N ASN A 467 -5.93 22.48 35.67
CA ASN A 467 -5.73 21.47 36.72
C ASN A 467 -4.84 20.29 36.28
N GLU A 468 -3.74 20.55 35.54
CA GLU A 468 -2.82 19.58 34.97
C GLU A 468 -3.46 18.64 33.91
N GLN A 469 -4.69 18.89 33.52
CA GLN A 469 -5.37 18.14 32.46
C GLN A 469 -5.44 18.96 31.18
N LEU A 470 -5.25 18.26 30.03
CA LEU A 470 -5.37 18.86 28.69
C LEU A 470 -6.83 18.84 28.24
N GLU A 471 -7.41 20.01 28.13
CA GLU A 471 -8.78 20.21 27.62
C GLU A 471 -8.76 20.93 26.28
N ILE A 472 -9.78 20.70 25.46
CA ILE A 472 -10.00 21.42 24.21
C ILE A 472 -11.09 22.44 24.39
N ASP A 473 -10.76 23.70 24.26
CA ASP A 473 -11.68 24.82 24.47
C ASP A 473 -12.17 25.39 23.13
N PHE A 474 -13.22 24.77 22.58
CA PHE A 474 -13.88 25.28 21.39
C PHE A 474 -14.79 26.50 21.66
N TYR A 475 -14.93 26.94 22.91
CA TYR A 475 -15.77 28.09 23.28
C TYR A 475 -14.99 29.41 23.30
N ASP A 476 -13.64 29.40 23.24
CA ASP A 476 -12.83 30.61 23.23
C ASP A 476 -13.05 31.43 21.95
N GLU A 477 -13.83 32.51 22.05
CA GLU A 477 -14.14 33.39 20.91
C GLU A 477 -12.89 34.05 20.29
N ARG A 478 -11.87 34.38 21.10
CA ARG A 478 -10.64 35.01 20.59
C ARG A 478 -9.85 34.00 19.71
N LYS A 479 -9.83 32.77 20.15
CA LYS A 479 -9.18 31.69 19.35
C LYS A 479 -9.95 31.42 18.07
N LYS A 480 -11.30 31.42 18.10
CA LYS A 480 -12.10 31.27 16.89
C LYS A 480 -11.84 32.39 15.89
N GLU A 481 -11.89 33.66 16.34
CA GLU A 481 -11.64 34.82 15.46
C GLU A 481 -10.25 34.78 14.82
N SER A 482 -9.22 34.43 15.60
CA SER A 482 -7.82 34.42 15.13
C SER A 482 -7.40 33.10 14.45
N PHE A 483 -8.31 32.13 14.33
CA PHE A 483 -8.01 30.82 13.72
C PHE A 483 -7.56 30.95 12.26
N THR A 484 -6.49 30.28 11.93
CA THR A 484 -5.94 30.22 10.56
C THR A 484 -5.58 28.78 10.16
N ASN A 485 -5.47 28.51 8.86
CA ASN A 485 -5.04 27.22 8.34
C ASN A 485 -3.55 26.91 8.60
N GLN A 486 -2.78 27.82 9.18
CA GLN A 486 -1.38 27.56 9.52
C GLN A 486 -1.25 26.40 10.49
N VAL A 487 -2.23 26.16 11.34
CA VAL A 487 -2.25 25.07 12.33
C VAL A 487 -2.24 23.68 11.69
N THR A 488 -2.57 23.55 10.41
CA THR A 488 -2.51 22.28 9.67
C THR A 488 -1.19 22.07 8.90
N LYS A 489 -0.27 23.04 8.97
CA LYS A 489 0.99 22.96 8.24
C LYS A 489 2.04 22.17 9.01
N SER A 490 2.90 21.48 8.27
CA SER A 490 3.99 20.65 8.82
C SER A 490 4.84 21.43 9.84
N GLU A 491 5.16 22.67 9.52
CA GLU A 491 5.96 23.52 10.43
C GLU A 491 5.29 23.71 11.80
N TYR A 492 4.01 24.01 11.83
CA TYR A 492 3.25 24.13 13.07
C TYR A 492 3.21 22.81 13.85
N LEU A 493 2.89 21.70 13.15
CA LEU A 493 2.79 20.38 13.75
C LEU A 493 4.09 19.93 14.42
N LEU A 494 5.22 20.22 13.79
CA LEU A 494 6.52 19.78 14.30
C LEU A 494 7.12 20.75 15.34
N LYS A 495 6.83 22.05 15.29
CA LYS A 495 7.44 23.04 16.20
C LYS A 495 6.54 23.44 17.36
N GLU A 496 5.24 23.59 17.11
CA GLU A 496 4.33 24.21 18.07
C GLU A 496 3.57 23.22 18.96
N ILE A 497 3.56 21.91 18.61
CA ILE A 497 2.90 20.91 19.45
C ILE A 497 3.92 20.40 20.48
N PRO A 498 3.72 20.60 21.79
CA PRO A 498 4.57 20.03 22.82
C PRO A 498 4.51 18.49 22.81
N VAL A 499 5.65 17.84 23.04
CA VAL A 499 5.75 16.36 23.02
C VAL A 499 4.74 15.70 23.96
N GLU A 500 4.53 16.32 25.11
CA GLU A 500 3.61 15.85 26.17
C GLU A 500 2.15 15.82 25.73
N ARG A 501 1.81 16.53 24.67
CA ARG A 501 0.42 16.62 24.17
C ARG A 501 0.13 15.70 22.99
N ILE A 502 1.19 15.22 22.30
CA ILE A 502 1.04 14.53 21.02
C ILE A 502 0.11 13.32 21.15
N SER A 503 0.40 12.40 22.07
CA SER A 503 -0.38 11.16 22.23
C SER A 503 -1.85 11.44 22.56
N VAL A 504 -2.10 12.37 23.48
CA VAL A 504 -3.46 12.73 23.89
C VAL A 504 -4.24 13.37 22.75
N LEU A 505 -3.61 14.31 22.03
CA LEU A 505 -4.26 15.01 20.92
C LEU A 505 -4.51 14.08 19.73
N VAL A 506 -3.55 13.21 19.40
CA VAL A 506 -3.72 12.22 18.33
C VAL A 506 -4.80 11.20 18.67
N THR A 507 -4.88 10.74 19.91
CA THR A 507 -5.96 9.83 20.36
C THR A 507 -7.34 10.48 20.21
N LYS A 508 -7.48 11.77 20.59
CA LYS A 508 -8.71 12.52 20.33
C LYS A 508 -9.00 12.66 18.82
N ALA A 509 -7.98 12.96 18.02
CA ALA A 509 -8.13 13.10 16.58
C ALA A 509 -8.56 11.78 15.90
N VAL A 510 -8.03 10.64 16.33
CA VAL A 510 -8.46 9.30 15.84
C VAL A 510 -9.92 9.05 16.12
N LYS A 511 -10.37 9.36 17.36
CA LYS A 511 -11.77 9.25 17.74
C LYS A 511 -12.65 10.13 16.85
N GLY A 512 -12.27 11.38 16.66
CA GLY A 512 -13.00 12.31 15.81
C GLY A 512 -13.05 11.88 14.34
N LEU A 513 -11.95 11.33 13.82
CA LEU A 513 -11.90 10.82 12.44
C LEU A 513 -12.80 9.61 12.24
N ASP A 514 -12.76 8.63 13.15
CA ASP A 514 -13.63 7.45 13.07
C ASP A 514 -15.11 7.84 13.08
N ARG A 515 -15.50 8.78 13.95
CA ARG A 515 -16.85 9.34 14.00
C ARG A 515 -17.22 10.12 12.75
N ALA A 516 -16.27 10.87 12.16
CA ALA A 516 -16.48 11.54 10.89
C ALA A 516 -16.75 10.55 9.76
N CYS A 517 -16.04 9.43 9.73
CA CYS A 517 -16.28 8.35 8.78
C CYS A 517 -17.68 7.76 8.94
N LEU A 518 -18.10 7.50 10.16
CA LEU A 518 -19.45 7.00 10.44
C LEU A 518 -20.54 8.00 10.03
N PHE A 519 -20.36 9.29 10.33
CA PHE A 519 -21.25 10.36 9.87
C PHE A 519 -21.36 10.38 8.34
N LEU A 520 -20.23 10.34 7.62
CA LEU A 520 -20.21 10.35 6.17
C LEU A 520 -20.91 9.13 5.58
N GLN A 521 -20.77 7.98 6.20
CA GLN A 521 -21.47 6.76 5.77
C GLN A 521 -22.98 6.86 5.97
N LEU A 522 -23.42 7.20 7.20
CA LEU A 522 -24.85 7.16 7.57
C LEU A 522 -25.63 8.36 7.05
N ARG A 523 -25.04 9.57 7.10
CA ARG A 523 -25.76 10.81 6.74
C ARG A 523 -25.47 11.30 5.33
N CYS A 524 -24.30 10.92 4.77
CA CYS A 524 -23.86 11.44 3.48
C CYS A 524 -23.73 10.36 2.39
N GLY A 525 -23.98 9.08 2.68
CA GLY A 525 -23.97 8.00 1.69
C GLY A 525 -22.60 7.72 1.04
N LEU A 526 -21.49 8.06 1.74
CA LEU A 526 -20.16 7.77 1.27
C LEU A 526 -19.75 6.36 1.68
N ARG A 527 -19.22 5.58 0.74
CA ARG A 527 -18.72 4.24 1.00
C ARG A 527 -17.31 4.24 1.56
N LYS A 528 -16.47 5.17 1.10
CA LYS A 528 -15.05 5.29 1.46
C LYS A 528 -14.66 6.75 1.56
N VAL A 529 -13.74 7.07 2.47
CA VAL A 529 -13.20 8.44 2.60
C VAL A 529 -12.50 8.95 1.35
N THR A 530 -12.06 8.07 0.47
CA THR A 530 -11.52 8.44 -0.86
C THR A 530 -12.55 9.12 -1.76
N GLU A 531 -13.83 8.96 -1.45
CA GLU A 531 -14.96 9.57 -2.19
C GLU A 531 -15.32 10.98 -1.68
N VAL A 532 -14.69 11.45 -0.59
CA VAL A 532 -14.88 12.82 -0.09
C VAL A 532 -14.38 13.82 -1.12
N ALA A 533 -15.24 14.74 -1.53
CA ALA A 533 -14.92 15.71 -2.57
C ALA A 533 -13.71 16.59 -2.20
N TYR A 534 -13.63 17.04 -0.96
CA TYR A 534 -12.58 17.92 -0.46
C TYR A 534 -12.01 17.40 0.86
N LYS A 535 -10.73 17.07 0.90
CA LYS A 535 -10.07 16.48 2.08
C LYS A 535 -10.15 17.36 3.34
N LEU A 536 -10.14 18.69 3.19
CA LEU A 536 -10.26 19.61 4.32
C LEU A 536 -11.63 19.56 5.01
N MET A 537 -12.69 19.13 4.33
CA MET A 537 -13.98 18.87 4.98
C MET A 537 -13.87 17.73 6.00
N LEU A 538 -13.08 16.73 5.72
CA LEU A 538 -12.83 15.63 6.67
C LEU A 538 -12.14 16.13 7.95
N VAL A 539 -11.22 17.10 7.83
CA VAL A 539 -10.59 17.74 9.00
C VAL A 539 -11.60 18.51 9.84
N VAL A 540 -12.53 19.26 9.20
CA VAL A 540 -13.61 19.95 9.91
C VAL A 540 -14.47 18.96 10.70
N LEU A 541 -14.95 17.91 10.04
CA LEU A 541 -15.77 16.86 10.65
C LEU A 541 -15.03 16.17 11.80
N SER A 542 -13.78 15.75 11.56
CA SER A 542 -12.97 15.07 12.56
C SER A 542 -12.74 15.94 13.79
N THR A 543 -12.50 17.24 13.61
CA THR A 543 -12.30 18.17 14.73
C THR A 543 -13.57 18.32 15.58
N ILE A 544 -14.71 18.55 14.95
CA ILE A 544 -15.97 18.76 15.67
C ILE A 544 -16.38 17.50 16.42
N PHE A 545 -16.23 16.34 15.80
CA PHE A 545 -16.65 15.07 16.38
C PHE A 545 -15.67 14.47 17.41
N THR A 546 -14.61 15.19 17.78
CA THR A 546 -13.80 14.81 18.95
C THR A 546 -14.59 14.90 20.25
N GLU A 547 -15.58 15.79 20.32
CA GLU A 547 -16.42 16.01 21.51
C GLU A 547 -17.68 15.15 21.49
N ASP A 548 -17.89 14.36 22.56
CA ASP A 548 -19.04 13.46 22.71
C ASP A 548 -20.37 14.24 22.69
N SER A 549 -20.39 15.41 23.31
CA SER A 549 -21.55 16.27 23.37
C SER A 549 -21.98 16.82 22.00
N PHE A 550 -21.06 17.01 21.07
CA PHE A 550 -21.35 17.46 19.72
C PHE A 550 -21.81 16.29 18.84
N PHE A 551 -21.09 15.19 18.92
CA PHE A 551 -21.37 13.99 18.12
C PHE A 551 -22.74 13.37 18.42
N ASN A 552 -23.14 13.34 19.67
CA ASN A 552 -24.44 12.79 20.11
C ASN A 552 -25.61 13.79 20.07
N ASN A 553 -25.37 15.06 19.73
CA ASN A 553 -26.40 16.06 19.65
C ASN A 553 -27.10 16.10 18.27
N LYS A 554 -28.33 15.66 18.20
CA LYS A 554 -29.10 15.58 16.95
C LYS A 554 -29.16 16.90 16.16
N ARG A 555 -29.24 18.06 16.85
CA ARG A 555 -29.30 19.36 16.18
C ARG A 555 -27.96 19.75 15.59
N ILE A 556 -26.85 19.53 16.32
CA ILE A 556 -25.52 19.80 15.83
C ILE A 556 -25.22 18.91 14.60
N VAL A 557 -25.55 17.63 14.66
CA VAL A 557 -25.44 16.72 13.52
C VAL A 557 -26.25 17.22 12.32
N GLY A 558 -27.46 17.75 12.55
CA GLY A 558 -28.27 18.36 11.49
C GLY A 558 -27.60 19.59 10.86
N TYR A 559 -27.06 20.51 11.68
CA TYR A 559 -26.30 21.67 11.15
C TYR A 559 -25.10 21.28 10.32
N ILE A 560 -24.36 20.26 10.76
CA ILE A 560 -23.20 19.74 10.04
C ILE A 560 -23.61 19.06 8.73
N GLU A 561 -24.73 18.34 8.71
CA GLU A 561 -25.28 17.77 7.48
C GLU A 561 -25.69 18.84 6.48
N ALA A 562 -26.40 19.87 6.94
CA ALA A 562 -26.78 21.00 6.10
C ALA A 562 -25.54 21.74 5.55
N TRP A 563 -24.54 21.95 6.38
CA TRP A 563 -23.26 22.51 5.95
C TRP A 563 -22.59 21.59 4.89
N TYR A 564 -22.54 20.28 5.11
CA TYR A 564 -21.89 19.32 4.20
C TYR A 564 -22.49 19.42 2.78
N TRP A 565 -23.81 19.30 2.68
CA TRP A 565 -24.50 19.38 1.39
C TRP A 565 -24.40 20.77 0.76
N SER A 566 -24.56 21.82 1.56
CA SER A 566 -24.49 23.19 1.03
C SER A 566 -23.10 23.55 0.52
N VAL A 567 -22.04 23.13 1.19
CA VAL A 567 -20.66 23.39 0.77
C VAL A 567 -20.33 22.71 -0.56
N ILE A 568 -20.70 21.44 -0.72
CA ILE A 568 -20.39 20.71 -1.96
C ILE A 568 -21.21 21.25 -3.12
N LEU A 569 -22.52 21.39 -2.93
CA LEU A 569 -23.42 21.76 -4.01
C LEU A 569 -23.35 23.25 -4.39
N SER A 570 -22.84 24.11 -3.51
CA SER A 570 -22.55 25.51 -3.81
C SER A 570 -21.15 25.76 -4.42
N GLY A 571 -20.32 24.71 -4.54
CA GLY A 571 -18.92 24.88 -4.95
C GLY A 571 -18.09 25.65 -3.91
N GLY A 572 -18.51 25.63 -2.64
CA GLY A 572 -17.87 26.42 -1.58
C GLY A 572 -16.40 26.14 -1.35
N PHE A 573 -15.93 24.92 -1.69
CA PHE A 573 -14.53 24.50 -1.59
C PHE A 573 -13.80 24.37 -2.93
N ASP A 574 -14.43 24.65 -4.08
CA ASP A 574 -13.80 24.52 -5.40
C ASP A 574 -12.62 25.46 -5.57
N ARG A 575 -12.78 26.67 -5.05
CA ARG A 575 -11.74 27.69 -5.08
C ARG A 575 -11.38 28.11 -3.66
N LYS A 576 -10.08 28.39 -3.43
CA LYS A 576 -9.58 28.88 -2.13
C LYS A 576 -9.93 27.95 -0.95
N GLN A 577 -9.72 26.65 -1.10
CA GLN A 577 -10.06 25.62 -0.09
C GLN A 577 -9.59 25.96 1.33
N ASN A 578 -8.40 26.55 1.48
CA ASN A 578 -7.88 26.96 2.80
C ASN A 578 -8.71 28.07 3.45
N GLN A 579 -9.22 29.02 2.67
CA GLN A 579 -10.10 30.07 3.18
C GLN A 579 -11.46 29.50 3.58
N ALA A 580 -12.04 28.65 2.72
CA ALA A 580 -13.30 27.96 2.99
C ALA A 580 -13.21 27.07 4.25
N PHE A 581 -12.07 26.39 4.46
CA PHE A 581 -11.80 25.64 5.68
C PHE A 581 -11.81 26.53 6.93
N GLN A 582 -11.09 27.67 6.89
CA GLN A 582 -11.07 28.62 8.01
C GLN A 582 -12.46 29.16 8.33
N GLU A 583 -13.21 29.58 7.32
CA GLU A 583 -14.56 30.10 7.46
C GLU A 583 -15.51 29.04 8.03
N SER A 584 -15.43 27.80 7.52
CA SER A 584 -16.22 26.67 8.02
C SER A 584 -15.92 26.39 9.49
N MET A 585 -14.64 26.31 9.88
CA MET A 585 -14.26 26.08 11.27
C MET A 585 -14.78 27.16 12.21
N LYS A 586 -14.53 28.43 11.88
CA LYS A 586 -15.01 29.59 12.69
C LYS A 586 -16.53 29.57 12.86
N SER A 587 -17.23 29.47 11.73
CA SER A 587 -18.69 29.58 11.72
C SER A 587 -19.35 28.39 12.39
N LEU A 588 -18.93 27.16 12.12
CA LEU A 588 -19.50 25.97 12.74
C LEU A 588 -19.25 25.93 14.25
N LEU A 589 -18.03 26.24 14.71
CA LEU A 589 -17.74 26.30 16.14
C LEU A 589 -18.52 27.38 16.84
N SER A 590 -18.76 28.53 16.19
CA SER A 590 -19.66 29.58 16.74
C SER A 590 -21.11 29.11 16.83
N ILE A 591 -21.65 28.48 15.81
CA ILE A 591 -23.01 27.90 15.79
C ILE A 591 -23.15 26.85 16.90
N ILE A 592 -22.17 25.93 17.02
CA ILE A 592 -22.15 24.85 18.01
C ILE A 592 -22.12 25.45 19.43
N SER A 593 -21.25 26.44 19.69
CA SER A 593 -21.14 27.07 20.99
C SER A 593 -22.49 27.70 21.44
N LYS A 594 -23.17 28.37 20.52
CA LYS A 594 -24.51 28.99 20.80
C LYS A 594 -25.56 27.92 21.01
N GLU A 595 -25.55 26.79 20.26
CA GLU A 595 -26.46 25.68 20.48
C GLU A 595 -26.26 25.07 21.88
N MET A 596 -25.02 24.84 22.27
CA MET A 596 -24.70 24.26 23.58
C MET A 596 -25.03 25.18 24.75
N ASN A 597 -24.92 26.50 24.57
CA ASN A 597 -25.28 27.52 25.57
C ASN A 597 -26.80 27.85 25.59
N HIS A 598 -27.59 27.19 24.75
CA HIS A 598 -29.05 27.45 24.61
C HIS A 598 -29.38 28.92 24.29
N GLU A 599 -28.52 29.60 23.53
CA GLU A 599 -28.77 30.97 23.09
C GLU A 599 -29.92 31.01 22.07
N GLU A 600 -30.87 31.93 22.27
CA GLU A 600 -32.05 32.03 21.41
C GLU A 600 -31.73 32.59 20.03
N GLU A 601 -30.77 33.48 19.92
CA GLU A 601 -30.28 34.05 18.64
C GLU A 601 -29.19 33.20 18.01
N LYS A 602 -29.54 32.17 17.25
CA LYS A 602 -28.59 31.34 16.52
C LYS A 602 -28.29 31.98 15.18
N LYS A 603 -27.05 32.49 15.02
CA LYS A 603 -26.59 32.98 13.71
C LYS A 603 -26.19 31.80 12.81
N LEU A 604 -27.18 31.25 12.12
CA LEU A 604 -26.98 30.23 11.08
C LEU A 604 -26.61 30.85 9.71
N ASP A 605 -26.38 32.18 9.70
CA ASP A 605 -26.19 32.98 8.48
C ASP A 605 -25.18 32.35 7.49
N TYR A 606 -24.10 31.76 8.01
CA TYR A 606 -23.10 31.12 7.18
C TYR A 606 -23.66 29.94 6.36
N ILE A 607 -24.38 29.02 7.02
CA ILE A 607 -24.95 27.85 6.36
C ILE A 607 -26.11 28.29 5.46
N VAL A 608 -26.91 29.22 5.94
CA VAL A 608 -28.04 29.80 5.17
C VAL A 608 -27.52 30.47 3.88
N HIS A 609 -26.43 31.23 3.95
CA HIS A 609 -25.79 31.81 2.76
C HIS A 609 -25.30 30.74 1.78
N LEU A 610 -24.75 29.63 2.28
CA LEU A 610 -24.38 28.51 1.44
C LEU A 610 -25.59 27.83 0.80
N THR A 611 -26.70 27.67 1.51
CA THR A 611 -27.96 27.13 0.95
C THR A 611 -28.56 28.02 -0.12
N ASP A 612 -28.51 29.36 0.06
CA ASP A 612 -28.85 30.28 -1.01
C ASP A 612 -28.02 30.05 -2.28
N ARG A 613 -26.71 29.89 -2.11
CA ARG A 613 -25.83 29.59 -3.22
C ARG A 613 -26.11 28.24 -3.88
N VAL A 614 -26.59 27.22 -3.14
CA VAL A 614 -26.99 25.93 -3.72
C VAL A 614 -28.05 26.11 -4.78
N PHE A 615 -29.12 26.88 -4.47
CA PHE A 615 -30.24 27.10 -5.40
C PHE A 615 -29.92 28.12 -6.50
N CYS A 616 -28.94 29.00 -6.27
CA CYS A 616 -28.49 30.02 -7.23
C CYS A 616 -27.14 29.67 -7.92
N ASN A 617 -26.56 28.52 -7.64
CA ASN A 617 -25.30 28.10 -8.23
C ASN A 617 -25.52 27.57 -9.64
N LYS A 618 -24.72 28.06 -10.62
CA LYS A 618 -24.84 27.66 -12.01
C LYS A 618 -24.61 26.17 -12.26
N GLU A 619 -23.75 25.54 -11.45
CA GLU A 619 -23.38 24.11 -11.63
C GLU A 619 -24.47 23.15 -11.14
N PHE A 620 -25.23 23.53 -10.12
CA PHE A 620 -26.28 22.70 -9.56
C PHE A 620 -27.68 23.21 -9.89
N ALA A 621 -27.94 24.50 -9.69
CA ALA A 621 -29.23 25.11 -9.96
C ALA A 621 -29.45 25.44 -11.43
N ASP A 622 -28.42 25.39 -12.26
CA ASP A 622 -28.56 25.60 -13.69
C ASP A 622 -29.16 24.36 -14.36
N GLU A 623 -30.41 24.40 -14.65
CA GLU A 623 -31.19 23.34 -15.26
C GLU A 623 -30.59 22.92 -16.61
N GLU A 624 -30.13 23.86 -17.46
CA GLU A 624 -29.59 23.57 -18.79
C GLU A 624 -28.34 22.71 -18.72
N ILE A 625 -27.47 22.93 -17.71
CA ILE A 625 -26.25 22.13 -17.53
C ILE A 625 -26.62 20.71 -17.09
N LEU A 626 -27.47 20.56 -16.07
CA LEU A 626 -27.84 19.25 -15.55
C LEU A 626 -28.71 18.44 -16.50
N LEU A 627 -29.51 19.10 -17.31
CA LEU A 627 -30.30 18.46 -18.38
C LEU A 627 -29.46 18.14 -19.62
N MET A 628 -28.17 18.51 -19.64
CA MET A 628 -27.30 18.36 -20.81
C MET A 628 -27.77 19.12 -22.04
N GLU A 629 -28.46 20.24 -21.84
CA GLU A 629 -28.91 21.14 -22.91
C GLU A 629 -27.83 22.17 -23.29
N ASN A 630 -26.91 22.47 -22.38
CA ASN A 630 -25.80 23.34 -22.65
C ASN A 630 -24.74 22.66 -23.53
N LYS A 631 -24.48 23.20 -24.72
CA LYS A 631 -23.52 22.60 -25.67
C LYS A 631 -22.03 22.82 -25.30
N TYR A 632 -21.76 23.76 -24.40
CA TYR A 632 -20.38 24.19 -24.07
C TYR A 632 -19.91 23.76 -22.69
N VAL A 633 -20.85 23.54 -21.76
CA VAL A 633 -20.56 23.21 -20.36
C VAL A 633 -21.24 21.88 -20.00
N LYS A 634 -20.45 20.93 -19.52
CA LYS A 634 -20.97 19.65 -19.00
C LYS A 634 -20.97 19.67 -17.47
N PRO A 635 -21.90 18.96 -16.82
CA PRO A 635 -21.89 18.83 -15.37
C PRO A 635 -20.56 18.22 -14.88
N GLU A 636 -20.05 18.74 -13.77
CA GLU A 636 -18.88 18.15 -13.13
C GLU A 636 -19.22 16.77 -12.54
N ASP A 637 -18.29 15.84 -12.61
CA ASP A 637 -18.45 14.49 -12.03
C ASP A 637 -18.70 14.52 -10.52
N THR A 638 -18.19 15.55 -9.83
CA THR A 638 -18.44 15.80 -8.41
C THR A 638 -19.92 16.03 -8.13
N VAL A 639 -20.63 16.82 -8.95
CA VAL A 639 -22.07 17.06 -8.79
C VAL A 639 -22.86 15.77 -8.97
N GLY A 640 -22.53 15.00 -10.01
CA GLY A 640 -23.19 13.72 -10.27
C GLY A 640 -23.01 12.70 -9.15
N ARG A 641 -21.78 12.58 -8.65
CA ARG A 641 -21.49 11.73 -7.49
C ARG A 641 -22.24 12.18 -6.24
N THR A 642 -22.32 13.47 -6.01
CA THR A 642 -23.00 14.05 -4.84
C THR A 642 -24.50 13.78 -4.89
N ILE A 643 -25.15 13.88 -6.05
CA ILE A 643 -26.56 13.51 -6.21
C ILE A 643 -26.78 12.03 -5.89
N CYS A 644 -25.92 11.15 -6.40
CA CYS A 644 -25.99 9.71 -6.08
C CYS A 644 -25.79 9.44 -4.58
N GLN A 645 -24.82 10.08 -3.93
CA GLN A 645 -24.55 9.96 -2.50
C GLN A 645 -25.73 10.46 -1.67
N PHE A 646 -26.33 11.60 -2.06
CA PHE A 646 -27.51 12.15 -1.40
C PHE A 646 -28.67 11.15 -1.36
N TYR A 647 -28.97 10.51 -2.47
CA TYR A 647 -30.04 9.50 -2.51
C TYR A 647 -29.65 8.20 -1.80
N LEU A 648 -28.38 7.77 -1.91
CA LEU A 648 -27.88 6.58 -1.20
C LEU A 648 -27.98 6.75 0.32
N SER A 649 -27.74 7.97 0.85
CA SER A 649 -27.86 8.27 2.28
C SER A 649 -29.30 8.15 2.82
N ARG A 650 -30.29 8.17 1.93
CA ARG A 650 -31.73 8.14 2.27
C ARG A 650 -32.45 6.90 1.78
N THR A 651 -31.74 6.02 1.08
CA THR A 651 -32.29 4.79 0.52
C THR A 651 -31.75 3.61 1.29
N TYR A 652 -32.60 2.94 2.01
CA TYR A 652 -32.22 1.79 2.85
C TYR A 652 -32.46 0.43 2.17
N MET A 653 -33.31 0.38 1.15
CA MET A 653 -33.63 -0.84 0.41
C MET A 653 -33.22 -0.73 -1.04
N ASP A 654 -32.73 -1.82 -1.59
CA ASP A 654 -32.37 -1.90 -3.01
C ASP A 654 -33.60 -1.62 -3.89
N ILE A 655 -33.35 -1.22 -5.13
CA ILE A 655 -34.42 -0.75 -6.04
C ILE A 655 -35.46 -1.81 -6.33
N LEU A 656 -35.06 -3.08 -6.46
CA LEU A 656 -35.98 -4.17 -6.82
C LEU A 656 -36.58 -4.84 -5.58
N GLN A 657 -37.91 -4.94 -5.56
CA GLN A 657 -38.69 -5.76 -4.62
C GLN A 657 -39.51 -6.76 -5.37
N GLY A 658 -39.61 -7.99 -4.86
CA GLY A 658 -40.52 -9.02 -5.38
C GLY A 658 -40.05 -9.75 -6.64
N VAL A 659 -38.84 -9.51 -7.12
CA VAL A 659 -38.28 -10.33 -8.20
C VAL A 659 -37.73 -11.60 -7.59
N SER A 660 -38.56 -12.65 -7.59
CA SER A 660 -38.15 -13.99 -7.15
C SER A 660 -37.22 -14.66 -8.19
N SER A 661 -36.00 -14.23 -8.34
CA SER A 661 -34.97 -15.08 -8.91
C SER A 661 -34.37 -15.92 -7.78
N LYS A 662 -33.98 -17.17 -8.06
CA LYS A 662 -33.33 -18.04 -7.07
C LYS A 662 -32.08 -17.44 -6.40
N ASN A 663 -31.52 -16.40 -6.97
CA ASN A 663 -30.25 -15.79 -6.58
C ASN A 663 -30.35 -14.35 -6.12
N TYR A 664 -31.54 -13.72 -6.14
CA TYR A 664 -31.71 -12.34 -5.66
C TYR A 664 -32.70 -12.32 -4.50
N LYS A 665 -32.25 -11.83 -3.36
CA LYS A 665 -33.10 -11.44 -2.24
C LYS A 665 -33.03 -9.93 -2.14
N PRO A 666 -34.19 -9.24 -2.16
CA PRO A 666 -34.19 -7.79 -1.90
C PRO A 666 -33.48 -7.56 -0.57
N GLY A 667 -32.43 -6.76 -0.60
CA GLY A 667 -31.61 -6.48 0.56
C GLY A 667 -31.53 -4.98 0.85
N ILE A 668 -30.88 -4.68 1.97
CA ILE A 668 -30.54 -3.30 2.31
C ILE A 668 -29.45 -2.83 1.34
N ILE A 669 -29.75 -1.73 0.65
CA ILE A 669 -28.76 -1.00 -0.09
C ILE A 669 -28.12 0.00 0.87
N SER A 670 -27.01 -0.36 1.43
CA SER A 670 -26.22 0.55 2.25
C SER A 670 -24.73 0.33 1.96
N VAL A 671 -23.94 1.31 2.35
CA VAL A 671 -22.47 1.21 2.31
C VAL A 671 -21.93 0.07 3.17
N PHE A 672 -22.76 -0.47 4.05
CA PHE A 672 -22.41 -1.47 5.05
C PHE A 672 -22.85 -2.89 4.70
N SER A 673 -23.69 -3.10 3.68
CA SER A 673 -24.10 -4.46 3.36
C SER A 673 -22.87 -5.31 2.96
N GLU A 674 -22.74 -6.50 3.53
CA GLU A 674 -21.62 -7.40 3.26
C GLU A 674 -21.53 -7.76 1.76
N GLU A 675 -22.66 -7.86 1.10
CA GLU A 675 -22.75 -8.13 -0.32
C GLU A 675 -22.22 -6.96 -1.15
N ASN A 676 -22.59 -5.72 -0.80
CA ASN A 676 -22.13 -4.52 -1.48
C ASN A 676 -20.65 -4.22 -1.21
N ARG A 677 -20.09 -4.69 -0.10
CA ARG A 677 -18.64 -4.61 0.16
C ARG A 677 -17.84 -5.49 -0.81
N LYS A 678 -18.33 -6.68 -1.13
CA LYS A 678 -17.64 -7.63 -2.03
C LYS A 678 -17.84 -7.30 -3.50
N GLU A 679 -19.07 -7.03 -3.91
CA GLU A 679 -19.44 -6.82 -5.31
C GLU A 679 -19.46 -5.34 -5.72
N GLY A 680 -19.51 -4.43 -4.74
CA GLY A 680 -19.59 -2.99 -4.93
C GLY A 680 -20.99 -2.51 -5.35
N LEU A 681 -21.28 -1.23 -5.06
CA LEU A 681 -22.42 -0.53 -5.62
C LEU A 681 -22.06 -0.05 -7.03
N GLN A 682 -23.02 -0.12 -7.94
CA GLN A 682 -22.83 0.31 -9.32
C GLN A 682 -23.70 1.50 -9.66
N ARG A 683 -23.14 2.41 -10.44
CA ARG A 683 -23.86 3.53 -11.03
C ARG A 683 -24.72 3.00 -12.15
N HIS A 684 -26.02 3.21 -12.03
CA HIS A 684 -27.04 2.72 -12.94
C HIS A 684 -27.72 3.89 -13.65
N HIS A 685 -27.93 3.77 -14.95
CA HIS A 685 -28.79 4.70 -15.69
C HIS A 685 -30.24 4.30 -15.49
N ILE A 686 -31.03 5.20 -14.91
CA ILE A 686 -32.48 4.96 -14.67
C ILE A 686 -33.17 4.73 -15.99
N MET A 687 -32.89 5.58 -16.98
CA MET A 687 -33.30 5.38 -18.36
C MET A 687 -32.13 4.85 -19.20
N PRO A 688 -32.19 3.61 -19.70
CA PRO A 688 -31.08 3.00 -20.42
C PRO A 688 -30.94 3.57 -21.85
N LYS A 689 -29.70 3.77 -22.31
CA LYS A 689 -29.38 4.30 -23.64
C LYS A 689 -29.98 3.47 -24.80
N ARG A 690 -30.09 2.16 -24.64
CA ARG A 690 -30.45 1.23 -25.72
C ARG A 690 -31.95 1.04 -25.96
N SER A 691 -32.81 1.49 -25.08
CA SER A 691 -34.26 1.29 -25.22
C SER A 691 -34.89 2.18 -26.29
N LEU A 692 -34.18 3.20 -26.77
CA LEU A 692 -34.69 4.20 -27.71
C LEU A 692 -33.96 4.23 -29.09
N ASP A 693 -32.79 3.60 -29.22
CA ASP A 693 -32.08 3.51 -30.49
C ASP A 693 -32.84 2.73 -31.59
N ALA A 694 -33.90 1.98 -31.19
CA ALA A 694 -34.74 1.20 -32.13
C ALA A 694 -35.92 1.97 -32.72
N VAL A 695 -36.19 3.21 -32.26
CA VAL A 695 -37.50 3.83 -32.53
C VAL A 695 -37.45 5.16 -33.28
N GLN A 696 -36.27 5.89 -33.31
CA GLN A 696 -36.27 7.20 -34.00
C GLN A 696 -34.91 7.65 -34.54
N ASP A 697 -34.92 8.32 -35.71
CA ASP A 697 -33.80 8.96 -36.46
C ASP A 697 -33.11 10.14 -35.74
N ASN A 698 -33.44 10.47 -34.50
CA ASN A 698 -32.87 11.57 -33.70
C ASN A 698 -31.86 11.10 -32.65
N ALA A 699 -31.29 9.90 -32.73
CA ALA A 699 -30.38 9.32 -31.76
C ALA A 699 -29.10 10.14 -31.52
N GLN A 700 -28.67 10.97 -32.47
CA GLN A 700 -27.47 11.79 -32.32
C GLN A 700 -27.66 13.07 -31.46
N GLU A 701 -28.83 13.67 -31.43
CA GLU A 701 -29.09 14.88 -30.60
C GLU A 701 -29.39 14.55 -29.13
N ASN A 702 -29.95 13.38 -28.83
CA ASN A 702 -30.34 12.98 -27.47
C ASN A 702 -29.33 12.07 -26.77
N GLY A 703 -28.29 11.57 -27.45
CA GLY A 703 -27.33 10.62 -26.92
C GLY A 703 -26.64 11.08 -25.63
N ASP A 704 -26.27 12.36 -25.57
CA ASP A 704 -25.57 12.95 -24.40
C ASP A 704 -26.49 13.10 -23.18
N LYS A 705 -27.81 13.28 -23.37
CA LYS A 705 -28.79 13.48 -22.26
C LYS A 705 -28.92 12.28 -21.34
N TYR A 706 -28.71 11.05 -21.86
CA TYR A 706 -28.68 9.85 -21.04
C TYR A 706 -27.51 9.81 -20.06
N ASP A 707 -26.43 10.57 -20.31
CA ASP A 707 -25.29 10.69 -19.41
C ASP A 707 -25.48 11.80 -18.35
N SER A 708 -26.64 12.44 -18.32
CA SER A 708 -26.98 13.43 -17.28
C SER A 708 -26.84 12.83 -15.88
N PRO A 709 -26.24 13.56 -14.92
CA PRO A 709 -26.21 13.16 -13.52
C PRO A 709 -27.58 12.87 -12.91
N LEU A 710 -28.62 13.50 -13.44
CA LEU A 710 -30.01 13.27 -13.03
C LEU A 710 -30.53 11.90 -13.46
N ASN A 711 -29.89 11.24 -14.42
CA ASN A 711 -30.23 9.88 -14.86
C ASN A 711 -29.50 8.78 -14.06
N TRP A 712 -28.73 9.16 -13.02
CA TRP A 712 -27.95 8.20 -12.26
C TRP A 712 -28.55 7.85 -10.91
N LEU A 713 -28.35 6.57 -10.53
CA LEU A 713 -28.69 6.03 -9.22
C LEU A 713 -27.64 4.98 -8.84
N MET A 714 -27.33 4.88 -7.55
CA MET A 714 -26.49 3.79 -7.03
C MET A 714 -27.37 2.61 -6.65
N ILE A 715 -27.08 1.43 -7.18
CA ILE A 715 -27.78 0.17 -6.89
C ILE A 715 -26.77 -0.96 -6.70
N SER A 716 -27.23 -2.10 -6.15
CA SER A 716 -26.37 -3.28 -6.05
C SER A 716 -25.99 -3.82 -7.43
N ALA A 717 -24.82 -4.48 -7.52
CA ALA A 717 -24.38 -5.13 -8.75
C ALA A 717 -25.42 -6.16 -9.26
N LYS A 718 -26.06 -6.89 -8.35
CA LYS A 718 -27.10 -7.86 -8.69
C LYS A 718 -28.36 -7.21 -9.25
N ALA A 719 -28.83 -6.14 -8.63
CA ALA A 719 -29.98 -5.40 -9.15
C ALA A 719 -29.68 -4.85 -10.55
N ASN A 720 -28.48 -4.27 -10.73
CA ASN A 720 -28.06 -3.77 -12.03
C ASN A 720 -28.01 -4.86 -13.11
N GLN A 721 -27.53 -6.03 -12.77
CA GLN A 721 -27.51 -7.18 -13.69
C GLN A 721 -28.91 -7.67 -14.04
N LEU A 722 -29.86 -7.70 -13.09
CA LEU A 722 -31.25 -8.12 -13.30
C LEU A 722 -32.04 -7.14 -14.15
N ILE A 723 -31.84 -5.84 -13.91
CA ILE A 723 -32.47 -4.78 -14.70
C ILE A 723 -31.90 -4.79 -16.12
N SER A 724 -30.57 -4.93 -16.23
CA SER A 724 -29.87 -4.92 -17.52
C SER A 724 -30.30 -3.74 -18.42
N ASN A 725 -30.81 -3.99 -19.60
CA ASN A 725 -31.29 -3.02 -20.57
C ASN A 725 -32.82 -2.90 -20.61
N ASN A 726 -33.53 -3.36 -19.58
CA ASN A 726 -34.97 -3.26 -19.54
C ASN A 726 -35.42 -1.80 -19.41
N GLU A 727 -36.54 -1.46 -19.99
CA GLU A 727 -37.14 -0.11 -19.89
C GLU A 727 -37.57 0.24 -18.46
N LEU A 728 -37.67 1.53 -18.15
CA LEU A 728 -38.11 2.02 -16.85
C LEU A 728 -39.44 1.41 -16.41
N SER A 729 -40.40 1.22 -17.31
CA SER A 729 -41.65 0.56 -17.05
C SER A 729 -41.54 -0.84 -16.45
N TYR A 730 -40.52 -1.59 -16.86
CA TYR A 730 -40.24 -2.93 -16.34
C TYR A 730 -39.93 -2.93 -14.86
N TYR A 731 -38.99 -2.13 -14.44
CA TYR A 731 -38.57 -2.14 -13.03
C TYR A 731 -39.40 -1.22 -12.15
N ILE A 732 -40.14 -0.22 -12.68
CA ILE A 732 -41.19 0.49 -11.94
C ILE A 732 -42.21 -0.50 -11.41
N ALA A 733 -42.65 -1.47 -12.21
CA ALA A 733 -43.61 -2.49 -11.79
C ALA A 733 -43.06 -3.44 -10.69
N HIS A 734 -41.75 -3.55 -10.55
CA HIS A 734 -41.08 -4.45 -9.61
C HIS A 734 -40.31 -3.75 -8.50
N CYS A 735 -40.38 -2.40 -8.45
CA CYS A 735 -39.62 -1.61 -7.47
C CYS A 735 -40.37 -1.42 -6.18
N ASN A 736 -39.61 -1.13 -5.12
CA ASN A 736 -40.11 -0.63 -3.87
C ASN A 736 -40.69 0.78 -4.06
N ASN A 737 -41.94 1.00 -3.63
CA ASN A 737 -42.59 2.31 -3.73
C ASN A 737 -41.78 3.44 -3.05
N SER A 738 -41.15 3.18 -1.90
CA SER A 738 -40.29 4.16 -1.24
C SER A 738 -39.08 4.53 -2.07
N THR A 739 -38.53 3.61 -2.84
CA THR A 739 -37.42 3.84 -3.77
C THR A 739 -37.90 4.63 -4.99
N LEU A 740 -39.11 4.34 -5.50
CA LEU A 740 -39.73 5.12 -6.60
C LEU A 740 -39.92 6.59 -6.27
N VAL A 741 -40.39 6.92 -5.06
CA VAL A 741 -40.48 8.30 -4.58
C VAL A 741 -39.12 8.99 -4.61
N LYS A 742 -38.03 8.28 -4.27
CA LYS A 742 -36.67 8.80 -4.29
C LYS A 742 -36.07 8.91 -5.68
N ILE A 743 -36.56 8.19 -6.67
CA ILE A 743 -36.21 8.39 -8.09
C ILE A 743 -36.84 9.69 -8.65
N GLY A 744 -37.58 10.46 -7.84
CA GLY A 744 -38.14 11.74 -8.23
C GLY A 744 -39.59 11.68 -8.69
N ASN A 745 -40.40 10.84 -8.06
CA ASN A 745 -41.83 10.67 -8.38
C ASN A 745 -42.12 10.47 -9.86
N VAL A 746 -41.30 9.67 -10.53
CA VAL A 746 -41.48 9.37 -11.96
C VAL A 746 -42.49 8.26 -12.13
N GLU A 747 -43.55 8.53 -12.87
CA GLU A 747 -44.54 7.55 -13.28
C GLU A 747 -44.25 7.08 -14.71
N SER A 748 -44.71 5.89 -15.09
CA SER A 748 -44.52 5.36 -16.46
C SER A 748 -45.00 6.32 -17.54
N LYS A 749 -46.11 7.04 -17.27
CA LYS A 749 -46.67 8.05 -18.20
C LYS A 749 -45.76 9.23 -18.49
N ASP A 750 -44.80 9.53 -17.59
CA ASP A 750 -43.89 10.65 -17.74
C ASP A 750 -42.75 10.32 -18.74
N VAL A 751 -42.61 9.05 -19.06
CA VAL A 751 -41.56 8.51 -19.96
C VAL A 751 -42.15 8.04 -21.30
N GLU A 752 -43.45 8.02 -21.44
CA GLU A 752 -44.15 7.63 -22.68
C GLU A 752 -44.23 8.81 -23.64
N GLY A 753 -43.59 8.70 -24.81
CA GLY A 753 -43.70 9.70 -25.92
C GLY A 753 -42.35 10.17 -26.44
N ASN A 754 -42.37 11.02 -27.48
CA ASN A 754 -41.16 11.50 -28.19
C ASN A 754 -40.18 12.35 -27.35
N ASN A 755 -40.60 12.83 -26.18
CA ASN A 755 -39.78 13.64 -25.24
C ASN A 755 -39.57 12.94 -23.88
N GLY A 756 -39.51 11.60 -23.87
CA GLY A 756 -39.46 10.83 -22.63
C GLY A 756 -38.26 11.20 -21.73
N ILE A 757 -37.02 11.27 -22.27
CA ILE A 757 -35.83 11.60 -21.49
C ILE A 757 -35.87 13.04 -20.95
N ASP A 758 -36.30 14.00 -21.74
CA ASP A 758 -36.37 15.41 -21.32
C ASP A 758 -37.35 15.61 -20.17
N ASN A 759 -38.57 15.09 -20.32
CA ASN A 759 -39.57 15.14 -19.27
C ASN A 759 -39.09 14.47 -17.97
N PHE A 760 -38.44 13.32 -18.09
CA PHE A 760 -37.85 12.61 -16.98
C PHE A 760 -36.79 13.47 -16.27
N LEU A 761 -35.82 14.00 -17.00
CA LEU A 761 -34.72 14.80 -16.42
C LEU A 761 -35.27 16.08 -15.74
N ARG A 762 -36.20 16.79 -16.37
CA ARG A 762 -36.82 17.99 -15.77
C ARG A 762 -37.62 17.66 -14.49
N LYS A 763 -38.38 16.58 -14.47
CA LYS A 763 -39.06 16.11 -13.29
C LYS A 763 -38.08 15.68 -12.19
N ARG A 764 -37.00 15.00 -12.60
CA ARG A 764 -35.93 14.56 -11.70
C ARG A 764 -35.18 15.75 -11.07
N PHE A 765 -34.87 16.78 -11.87
CA PHE A 765 -34.25 18.02 -11.39
C PHE A 765 -35.13 18.68 -10.30
N LYS A 766 -36.41 18.88 -10.59
CA LYS A 766 -37.38 19.44 -9.61
C LYS A 766 -37.48 18.59 -8.34
N GLY A 767 -37.44 17.26 -8.47
CA GLY A 767 -37.43 16.34 -7.34
C GLY A 767 -36.16 16.47 -6.48
N VAL A 768 -35.00 16.55 -7.08
CA VAL A 768 -33.71 16.72 -6.37
C VAL A 768 -33.70 18.04 -5.60
N CYS A 769 -34.13 19.14 -6.23
CA CYS A 769 -34.21 20.45 -5.59
C CYS A 769 -35.20 20.44 -4.42
N ALA A 770 -36.34 19.77 -4.58
CA ALA A 770 -37.33 19.66 -3.52
C ALA A 770 -36.84 18.83 -2.32
N ASP A 771 -36.18 17.71 -2.59
CA ASP A 771 -35.62 16.83 -1.55
C ASP A 771 -34.51 17.55 -0.75
N LEU A 772 -33.63 18.28 -1.44
CA LEU A 772 -32.61 19.11 -0.79
C LEU A 772 -33.23 20.23 0.05
N TYR A 773 -34.26 20.90 -0.48
CA TYR A 773 -35.00 21.95 0.27
C TYR A 773 -35.59 21.39 1.58
N HIS A 774 -36.20 20.22 1.53
CA HIS A 774 -36.73 19.57 2.73
C HIS A 774 -35.65 19.27 3.75
N VAL A 775 -34.48 18.70 3.31
CA VAL A 775 -33.35 18.42 4.19
C VAL A 775 -32.81 19.69 4.86
N PHE A 776 -32.72 20.79 4.12
CA PHE A 776 -32.25 22.05 4.71
C PHE A 776 -33.27 22.61 5.70
N CYS A 777 -34.58 22.54 5.41
CA CYS A 777 -35.62 22.98 6.34
C CYS A 777 -35.62 22.17 7.65
N ASP A 778 -35.49 20.85 7.55
CA ASP A 778 -35.47 19.95 8.69
C ASP A 778 -34.24 20.18 9.59
N ASN A 779 -33.08 20.43 8.95
CA ASN A 779 -31.81 20.63 9.66
C ASN A 779 -31.54 22.08 10.12
N LEU A 780 -32.25 23.09 9.56
CA LEU A 780 -32.06 24.50 9.86
C LEU A 780 -33.39 25.14 10.30
N PRO A 781 -33.98 24.72 11.44
CA PRO A 781 -35.29 25.20 11.86
C PRO A 781 -35.24 26.70 12.14
N GLY A 782 -36.27 27.38 11.65
CA GLY A 782 -36.45 28.84 11.82
C GLY A 782 -35.71 29.71 10.78
N CYS A 783 -34.95 29.09 9.86
CA CYS A 783 -34.32 29.83 8.77
C CYS A 783 -35.26 29.99 7.57
N ASN A 784 -35.16 31.15 6.90
CA ASN A 784 -36.02 31.46 5.74
C ASN A 784 -35.45 30.89 4.43
N ILE A 785 -35.27 29.54 4.36
CA ILE A 785 -34.74 28.86 3.16
C ILE A 785 -35.78 28.82 2.05
N LYS A 786 -37.08 28.96 2.40
CA LYS A 786 -38.19 28.98 1.45
C LYS A 786 -38.06 30.10 0.41
N GLU A 787 -37.57 31.27 0.82
CA GLU A 787 -37.35 32.38 -0.08
C GLU A 787 -36.37 32.07 -1.21
N PHE A 788 -35.28 31.38 -0.89
CA PHE A 788 -34.25 31.00 -1.87
C PHE A 788 -34.78 29.95 -2.85
N TYR A 789 -35.51 28.97 -2.35
CA TYR A 789 -36.10 27.91 -3.17
C TYR A 789 -37.22 28.46 -4.10
N GLU A 790 -38.06 29.40 -3.60
CA GLU A 790 -39.10 30.06 -4.41
C GLU A 790 -38.47 30.99 -5.46
N LYS A 791 -37.39 31.71 -5.15
CA LYS A 791 -36.65 32.53 -6.14
C LYS A 791 -36.09 31.67 -7.26
N ALA A 792 -35.58 30.47 -6.98
CA ALA A 792 -35.13 29.53 -8.01
C ALA A 792 -36.29 29.12 -8.93
N LYS A 793 -37.45 28.79 -8.36
CA LYS A 793 -38.64 28.45 -9.14
C LYS A 793 -39.20 29.59 -10.02
N MET A 794 -39.19 30.83 -9.52
CA MET A 794 -39.68 31.99 -10.27
C MET A 794 -38.80 32.36 -11.47
N LYS A 795 -37.51 32.02 -11.45
CA LYS A 795 -36.65 32.17 -12.63
C LYS A 795 -37.07 31.23 -13.75
N ASP A 796 -37.46 30.02 -13.41
CA ASP A 796 -37.88 28.99 -14.36
C ASP A 796 -39.26 29.34 -15.02
N GLU A 797 -40.15 30.09 -14.31
CA GLU A 797 -41.48 30.48 -14.82
C GLU A 797 -41.45 31.80 -15.62
N GLY A 798 -40.39 32.61 -15.49
CA GLY A 798 -40.26 33.90 -16.15
C GLY A 798 -39.51 33.86 -17.50
N GLU A 799 -38.91 32.74 -17.85
CA GLU A 799 -38.19 32.51 -19.12
C GLU A 799 -38.91 31.51 -20.05
N SER A 800 -40.13 31.09 -19.73
CA SER A 800 -40.96 30.17 -20.55
C SER A 800 -41.89 30.93 -21.51
#